data_8b5e162838d70c044879bca86183e415
#
_entry.id   8b5e162838d70c044879bca86183e415
#
_cell.length_a   1.000
_cell.length_b   1.000
_cell.length_c   1.000
_cell.angle_alpha   90.00
_cell.angle_beta   90.00
_cell.angle_gamma   90.00
#
_symmetry.space_group_name_H-M   'P 1'
#
loop_
_entity.id
_entity.type
_entity.pdbx_description
1 polymer ?
#
loop_
_entity_poly.entity_id
_entity_poly.type
_entity_poly.pdbx_seq_one_letter_code
_entity_poly.pdbx_strand_id
1 'polypeptide(L)'
;MKPFNSIRFSRITRLTLLLALTTSAFAQPAYEQPFSREPVEALDVRRAQYLDRIEQMQDWRIGLYAEADFTTMDNSALAMLLMRGEKIEECNRRVIELMETPGTGPFWMFPVTMVAYAGRDKLSAEARQSIRDAWRTTRQLRGDTENHWVMYHTAMYLMAQLYPDEPGSEWWNGLSSDENRVEGREWLLDWMNITTTIGQGEYNATHYIGEYAIPLIMLKVWSDDAAMRQRATILLDWMFAELATVTLDGVLRGPNSRTDDTSVTERWYALSTYFSWQLFGNVPAGERFRGWGWGNYFSVLAEYYQVPDVIYRIATDRQQDILQHDRARSRRIWRYSDEHMRPIFKTQYLRENYAVGSHQGGLSDPIQSHVWDVTWNVDDPRGVHNTMFSLHPHSSGRVQQMFFCTFPEPMPPGVTYEGKPSYNSSNKLLGCSPYEQVMQDLDTVIALYDIDPAEDFPQVNGFFSKDLADVEEHESGWIFARGGTTYLAYRSLAEYTWEPHIRYPNSRDPTVTEETGGRVLVSPHVKNGTILQAADGSEFASMAAFQAAILALPLEYSLEDVPTVRFTSLRGRELAMTYGSTPLVDDEPIAYDDWKLFEGPHLNSELSSRVLTITHGDLGRVLDYNTLSITDIVIP
;
A
#
# COMPACT_ATOMS: atom_id res chain seq x y z
N MET A 1 -23.03 55.31 1.63
CA MET A 1 -22.23 55.86 2.72
C MET A 1 -23.03 55.85 4.00
N LYS A 2 -22.84 54.91 4.86
CA LYS A 2 -23.16 54.95 6.30
C LYS A 2 -22.25 53.92 6.97
N PRO A 3 -21.58 54.21 8.09
CA PRO A 3 -20.60 53.35 8.70
C PRO A 3 -21.24 52.27 9.58
N PHE A 4 -20.65 51.10 9.59
CA PHE A 4 -21.01 50.01 10.47
C PHE A 4 -20.40 50.21 11.85
N ASN A 5 -21.24 50.11 12.86
CA ASN A 5 -20.92 50.26 14.28
C ASN A 5 -20.11 49.06 14.80
N SER A 6 -19.05 49.39 15.53
CA SER A 6 -18.25 48.46 16.32
C SER A 6 -19.04 47.93 17.52
N ILE A 7 -19.17 46.62 17.64
CA ILE A 7 -19.65 45.96 18.85
C ILE A 7 -18.43 45.67 19.75
N ARG A 8 -18.42 46.33 20.92
CA ARG A 8 -17.46 46.11 22.01
C ARG A 8 -17.81 44.81 22.71
N PHE A 9 -16.91 43.84 22.72
CA PHE A 9 -16.99 42.68 23.62
C PHE A 9 -16.44 43.09 25.01
N SER A 10 -17.29 42.91 26.03
CA SER A 10 -16.96 43.14 27.44
C SER A 10 -16.07 41.99 27.96
N ARG A 11 -15.12 42.39 28.82
CA ARG A 11 -14.24 41.49 29.58
C ARG A 11 -15.07 40.60 30.49
N ILE A 12 -15.03 39.29 30.24
CA ILE A 12 -15.47 38.27 31.19
C ILE A 12 -14.21 37.72 31.90
N THR A 13 -14.26 37.84 33.21
CA THR A 13 -13.29 37.42 34.20
C THR A 13 -12.94 35.96 34.08
N ARG A 14 -11.64 35.66 33.96
CA ARG A 14 -11.13 34.27 34.05
C ARG A 14 -11.29 33.74 35.47
N LEU A 15 -12.22 32.82 35.65
CA LEU A 15 -12.26 31.94 36.81
C LEU A 15 -11.52 30.65 36.42
N THR A 16 -10.30 30.52 36.94
CA THR A 16 -9.48 29.31 36.72
C THR A 16 -10.03 28.21 37.62
N LEU A 17 -10.91 27.38 37.08
CA LEU A 17 -11.31 26.13 37.73
C LEU A 17 -10.30 25.07 37.27
N LEU A 18 -9.36 24.71 38.17
CA LEU A 18 -8.52 23.54 38.02
C LEU A 18 -9.44 22.32 38.20
N LEU A 19 -10.05 21.83 37.12
CA LEU A 19 -10.56 20.46 37.08
C LEU A 19 -9.35 19.54 36.88
N ALA A 20 -8.94 18.88 37.95
CA ALA A 20 -8.11 17.70 37.85
C ALA A 20 -8.93 16.62 37.08
N LEU A 21 -8.80 16.61 35.76
CA LEU A 21 -9.16 15.46 34.95
C LEU A 21 -8.18 14.35 35.31
N THR A 22 -8.56 13.54 36.28
CA THR A 22 -8.07 12.17 36.35
C THR A 22 -8.55 11.51 35.06
N THR A 23 -7.74 11.57 34.03
CA THR A 23 -7.81 10.61 32.91
C THR A 23 -7.50 9.27 33.54
N SER A 24 -8.55 8.56 34.00
CA SER A 24 -8.49 7.11 34.00
C SER A 24 -8.27 6.76 32.54
N ALA A 25 -7.02 6.52 32.17
CA ALA A 25 -6.68 5.79 30.98
C ALA A 25 -7.39 4.44 31.17
N PHE A 26 -8.58 4.28 30.58
CA PHE A 26 -9.14 2.97 30.36
C PHE A 26 -8.09 2.28 29.48
N ALA A 27 -7.37 1.34 30.10
CA ALA A 27 -6.53 0.42 29.37
C ALA A 27 -7.49 -0.27 28.39
N GLN A 28 -7.45 0.10 27.12
CA GLN A 28 -8.04 -0.73 26.08
C GLN A 28 -7.45 -2.13 26.31
N PRO A 29 -8.25 -3.20 26.24
CA PRO A 29 -7.73 -4.52 26.39
C PRO A 29 -6.56 -4.64 25.43
N ALA A 30 -5.38 -4.85 26.00
CA ALA A 30 -4.18 -5.05 25.23
C ALA A 30 -4.46 -6.25 24.33
N TYR A 31 -4.41 -6.05 23.03
CA TYR A 31 -4.54 -7.13 22.07
C TYR A 31 -3.21 -7.88 22.04
N GLU A 32 -2.93 -8.58 23.14
CA GLU A 32 -1.74 -9.38 23.31
C GLU A 32 -2.02 -10.81 22.85
N GLN A 33 -2.08 -11.03 21.55
CA GLN A 33 -1.82 -12.38 21.09
C GLN A 33 -0.31 -12.56 20.88
N PRO A 34 0.25 -13.63 21.45
CA PRO A 34 1.58 -14.04 21.07
C PRO A 34 1.54 -14.34 19.56
N PHE A 35 2.32 -13.62 18.79
CA PHE A 35 2.57 -13.99 17.41
C PHE A 35 3.77 -14.91 17.34
N SER A 36 3.84 -15.77 16.34
CA SER A 36 4.98 -16.61 16.05
C SER A 36 5.39 -16.44 14.60
N ARG A 37 6.67 -16.27 14.37
CA ARG A 37 7.25 -16.30 13.03
C ARG A 37 7.40 -17.73 12.51
N GLU A 38 7.41 -18.69 13.41
CA GLU A 38 7.48 -20.10 13.03
C GLU A 38 6.15 -20.55 12.38
N PRO A 39 6.22 -21.24 11.23
CA PRO A 39 5.04 -21.75 10.54
C PRO A 39 4.27 -22.74 11.43
N VAL A 40 2.96 -22.62 11.45
CA VAL A 40 2.08 -23.61 12.08
C VAL A 40 1.76 -24.70 11.08
N GLU A 41 2.24 -25.92 11.33
CA GLU A 41 2.13 -27.06 10.41
C GLU A 41 0.69 -27.57 10.25
N ALA A 42 -0.02 -27.73 11.35
CA ALA A 42 -1.35 -28.33 11.33
C ALA A 42 -2.41 -27.36 10.78
N LEU A 43 -3.06 -27.74 9.68
CA LEU A 43 -4.05 -26.93 8.96
C LEU A 43 -5.26 -26.55 9.83
N ASP A 44 -5.74 -27.48 10.65
CA ASP A 44 -6.86 -27.26 11.57
C ASP A 44 -6.50 -26.25 12.67
N VAL A 45 -5.28 -26.28 13.19
CA VAL A 45 -4.77 -25.31 14.17
C VAL A 45 -4.67 -23.92 13.53
N ARG A 46 -4.12 -23.82 12.31
CA ARG A 46 -4.05 -22.54 11.56
C ARG A 46 -5.43 -21.95 11.34
N ARG A 47 -6.40 -22.79 10.94
CA ARG A 47 -7.77 -22.35 10.73
C ARG A 47 -8.41 -21.86 12.03
N ALA A 48 -8.21 -22.57 13.12
CA ALA A 48 -8.72 -22.15 14.43
C ALA A 48 -8.12 -20.80 14.85
N GLN A 49 -6.81 -20.63 14.71
CA GLN A 49 -6.13 -19.36 15.00
C GLN A 49 -6.60 -18.21 14.09
N TYR A 50 -6.86 -18.49 12.82
CA TYR A 50 -7.40 -17.50 11.88
C TYR A 50 -8.79 -17.03 12.30
N LEU A 51 -9.69 -17.96 12.64
CA LEU A 51 -11.05 -17.64 13.10
C LEU A 51 -11.01 -16.88 14.43
N ASP A 52 -10.14 -17.26 15.35
CA ASP A 52 -9.94 -16.56 16.61
C ASP A 52 -9.47 -15.11 16.40
N ARG A 53 -8.52 -14.86 15.48
CA ARG A 53 -8.11 -13.49 15.11
C ARG A 53 -9.27 -12.67 14.54
N ILE A 54 -10.14 -13.27 13.73
CA ILE A 54 -11.33 -12.60 13.19
C ILE A 54 -12.27 -12.21 14.31
N GLU A 55 -12.62 -13.16 15.20
CA GLU A 55 -13.52 -12.93 16.32
C GLU A 55 -13.01 -11.84 17.24
N GLN A 56 -11.76 -11.90 17.63
CA GLN A 56 -11.12 -10.90 18.47
C GLN A 56 -11.12 -9.50 17.82
N MET A 57 -10.85 -9.41 16.51
CA MET A 57 -10.92 -8.15 15.79
C MET A 57 -12.33 -7.57 15.79
N GLN A 58 -13.33 -8.41 15.54
CA GLN A 58 -14.73 -7.98 15.58
C GLN A 58 -15.13 -7.52 16.98
N ASP A 59 -14.77 -8.29 18.02
CA ASP A 59 -15.06 -7.94 19.40
C ASP A 59 -14.40 -6.64 19.82
N TRP A 60 -13.13 -6.46 19.46
CA TRP A 60 -12.44 -5.20 19.70
C TRP A 60 -13.15 -4.02 18.98
N ARG A 61 -13.52 -4.21 17.70
CA ARG A 61 -14.17 -3.14 16.91
C ARG A 61 -15.52 -2.75 17.48
N ILE A 62 -16.34 -3.74 17.83
CA ILE A 62 -17.63 -3.51 18.48
C ILE A 62 -17.43 -2.87 19.85
N GLY A 63 -16.46 -3.34 20.62
CA GLY A 63 -16.14 -2.86 21.97
C GLY A 63 -15.78 -1.37 22.03
N LEU A 64 -15.15 -0.83 20.97
CA LEU A 64 -14.86 0.61 20.89
C LEU A 64 -16.10 1.50 21.00
N TYR A 65 -17.27 0.97 20.66
CA TYR A 65 -18.54 1.69 20.66
C TYR A 65 -19.50 1.21 21.78
N ALA A 66 -19.20 0.10 22.46
CA ALA A 66 -20.08 -0.46 23.47
C ALA A 66 -20.17 0.43 24.73
N GLU A 67 -19.08 1.11 25.07
CA GLU A 67 -18.99 2.06 26.19
C GLU A 67 -19.18 3.52 25.74
N ALA A 68 -19.03 3.78 24.45
CA ALA A 68 -19.29 5.06 23.83
C ALA A 68 -20.78 5.18 23.45
N ASP A 69 -21.20 6.37 23.14
CA ASP A 69 -22.51 6.60 22.57
C ASP A 69 -22.67 5.82 21.25
N PHE A 70 -23.69 4.94 21.14
CA PHE A 70 -23.98 4.16 19.95
C PHE A 70 -24.14 5.03 18.70
N THR A 71 -24.43 6.33 18.87
CA THR A 71 -24.51 7.32 17.80
C THR A 71 -23.18 7.57 17.09
N THR A 72 -22.06 7.12 17.62
CA THR A 72 -20.74 7.22 16.99
C THR A 72 -20.34 5.97 16.21
N MET A 73 -21.14 4.88 16.30
CA MET A 73 -20.83 3.60 15.65
C MET A 73 -20.75 3.74 14.12
N ASP A 74 -19.71 3.18 13.56
CA ASP A 74 -19.47 3.19 12.11
C ASP A 74 -20.07 1.97 11.40
N ASN A 75 -20.04 2.01 10.08
CA ASN A 75 -20.63 0.97 9.24
C ASN A 75 -19.96 -0.41 9.42
N SER A 76 -18.67 -0.49 9.77
CA SER A 76 -18.00 -1.79 9.98
C SER A 76 -18.53 -2.50 11.21
N ALA A 77 -18.66 -1.78 12.34
CA ALA A 77 -19.22 -2.33 13.57
C ALA A 77 -20.72 -2.66 13.42
N LEU A 78 -21.47 -1.80 12.71
CA LEU A 78 -22.87 -2.10 12.37
C LEU A 78 -23.01 -3.38 11.56
N ALA A 79 -22.19 -3.56 10.53
CA ALA A 79 -22.20 -4.76 9.71
C ALA A 79 -21.86 -6.02 10.54
N MET A 80 -20.86 -5.94 11.44
CA MET A 80 -20.51 -7.04 12.34
C MET A 80 -21.67 -7.42 13.27
N LEU A 81 -22.32 -6.44 13.91
CA LEU A 81 -23.48 -6.69 14.78
C LEU A 81 -24.65 -7.28 13.99
N LEU A 82 -24.92 -6.75 12.80
CA LEU A 82 -25.97 -7.27 11.92
C LEU A 82 -25.67 -8.70 11.47
N MET A 83 -24.42 -9.03 11.12
CA MET A 83 -24.05 -10.42 10.81
C MET A 83 -24.27 -11.34 11.98
N ARG A 84 -23.88 -10.96 13.19
CA ARG A 84 -24.09 -11.71 14.43
C ARG A 84 -25.56 -11.79 14.90
N GLY A 85 -26.42 -10.89 14.41
CA GLY A 85 -27.81 -10.79 14.87
C GLY A 85 -27.96 -10.13 16.24
N GLU A 86 -27.03 -9.27 16.59
CA GLU A 86 -26.96 -8.57 17.87
C GLU A 86 -27.41 -7.11 17.74
N LYS A 87 -28.01 -6.56 18.80
CA LYS A 87 -28.42 -5.14 18.91
C LYS A 87 -29.16 -4.60 17.67
N ILE A 88 -30.08 -5.39 17.12
CA ILE A 88 -30.73 -5.11 15.85
C ILE A 88 -31.51 -3.79 15.87
N GLU A 89 -32.21 -3.48 16.98
CA GLU A 89 -32.99 -2.25 17.11
C GLU A 89 -32.07 -1.01 17.12
N GLU A 90 -30.96 -1.09 17.83
CA GLU A 90 -29.95 -0.03 17.88
C GLU A 90 -29.28 0.15 16.52
N CYS A 91 -28.95 -0.94 15.84
CA CYS A 91 -28.42 -0.89 14.48
C CYS A 91 -29.39 -0.19 13.53
N ASN A 92 -30.68 -0.52 13.57
CA ASN A 92 -31.68 0.13 12.71
C ASN A 92 -31.76 1.64 12.97
N ARG A 93 -31.80 2.07 14.22
CA ARG A 93 -31.78 3.50 14.56
C ARG A 93 -30.55 4.19 14.01
N ARG A 94 -29.37 3.57 14.23
CA ARG A 94 -28.10 4.15 13.77
C ARG A 94 -28.01 4.24 12.25
N VAL A 95 -28.50 3.24 11.51
CA VAL A 95 -28.58 3.29 10.05
C VAL A 95 -29.44 4.47 9.60
N ILE A 96 -30.63 4.68 10.19
CA ILE A 96 -31.50 5.82 9.85
C ILE A 96 -30.76 7.15 10.09
N GLU A 97 -30.15 7.32 11.26
CA GLU A 97 -29.36 8.52 11.59
C GLU A 97 -28.22 8.78 10.57
N LEU A 98 -27.47 7.74 10.19
CA LEU A 98 -26.39 7.89 9.20
C LEU A 98 -26.90 8.30 7.82
N MET A 99 -28.12 7.91 7.47
CA MET A 99 -28.74 8.25 6.19
C MET A 99 -29.36 9.65 6.17
N GLU A 100 -29.47 10.36 7.28
CA GLU A 100 -29.88 11.78 7.31
C GLU A 100 -28.84 12.68 6.64
N THR A 101 -27.57 12.32 6.78
CA THR A 101 -26.44 13.04 6.14
C THR A 101 -25.53 12.04 5.42
N PRO A 102 -26.03 11.43 4.34
CA PRO A 102 -25.26 10.41 3.63
C PRO A 102 -24.00 11.03 3.02
N GLY A 103 -22.91 10.29 3.09
CA GLY A 103 -21.68 10.64 2.41
C GLY A 103 -21.79 10.53 0.90
N THR A 104 -20.71 10.85 0.21
CA THR A 104 -20.61 10.71 -1.22
C THR A 104 -19.31 9.99 -1.61
N GLY A 105 -19.34 9.31 -2.78
CA GLY A 105 -18.20 8.60 -3.32
C GLY A 105 -18.02 7.18 -2.79
N PRO A 106 -17.00 6.48 -3.27
CA PRO A 106 -16.85 5.04 -3.03
C PRO A 106 -16.66 4.69 -1.56
N PHE A 107 -16.01 5.54 -0.78
CA PHE A 107 -15.78 5.36 0.66
C PHE A 107 -17.05 5.42 1.51
N TRP A 108 -18.15 5.88 0.97
CA TRP A 108 -19.47 5.78 1.57
C TRP A 108 -20.27 4.61 0.99
N MET A 109 -20.21 4.43 -0.33
CA MET A 109 -21.06 3.49 -1.07
C MET A 109 -20.84 2.04 -0.65
N PHE A 110 -19.58 1.55 -0.62
CA PHE A 110 -19.35 0.14 -0.27
C PHE A 110 -19.59 -0.17 1.20
N PRO A 111 -19.26 0.69 2.21
CA PRO A 111 -19.65 0.46 3.59
C PRO A 111 -21.16 0.33 3.79
N VAL A 112 -21.93 1.20 3.17
CA VAL A 112 -23.41 1.16 3.25
C VAL A 112 -23.96 -0.07 2.52
N THR A 113 -23.36 -0.47 1.39
CA THR A 113 -23.70 -1.73 0.71
C THR A 113 -23.45 -2.94 1.63
N MET A 114 -22.32 -2.94 2.35
CA MET A 114 -22.02 -4.00 3.32
C MET A 114 -23.07 -4.08 4.43
N VAL A 115 -23.47 -2.94 5.01
CA VAL A 115 -24.54 -2.87 6.01
C VAL A 115 -25.87 -3.37 5.45
N ALA A 116 -26.23 -2.96 4.21
CA ALA A 116 -27.46 -3.40 3.54
C ALA A 116 -27.52 -4.93 3.37
N TYR A 117 -26.41 -5.55 2.99
CA TYR A 117 -26.32 -7.02 2.83
C TYR A 117 -26.25 -7.75 4.18
N ALA A 118 -25.44 -7.29 5.11
CA ALA A 118 -25.34 -7.87 6.46
C ALA A 118 -26.66 -7.83 7.22
N GLY A 119 -27.42 -6.76 6.99
CA GLY A 119 -28.74 -6.56 7.61
C GLY A 119 -29.93 -6.97 6.75
N ARG A 120 -29.73 -7.65 5.62
CA ARG A 120 -30.78 -7.93 4.62
C ARG A 120 -32.12 -8.37 5.22
N ASP A 121 -32.09 -9.31 6.17
CA ASP A 121 -33.28 -9.88 6.81
C ASP A 121 -33.54 -9.29 8.21
N LYS A 122 -32.72 -8.35 8.67
CA LYS A 122 -32.72 -7.80 10.03
C LYS A 122 -33.03 -6.32 10.08
N LEU A 123 -32.74 -5.58 9.00
CA LEU A 123 -33.08 -4.17 8.92
C LEU A 123 -34.59 -3.98 8.84
N SER A 124 -35.10 -2.99 9.60
CA SER A 124 -36.50 -2.56 9.53
C SER A 124 -36.84 -2.00 8.13
N ALA A 125 -38.13 -1.94 7.81
CA ALA A 125 -38.56 -1.32 6.57
C ALA A 125 -38.11 0.15 6.45
N GLU A 126 -38.11 0.88 7.57
CA GLU A 126 -37.67 2.26 7.67
C GLU A 126 -36.16 2.41 7.40
N ALA A 127 -35.33 1.56 8.04
CA ALA A 127 -33.89 1.58 7.82
C ALA A 127 -33.51 1.21 6.35
N ARG A 128 -34.20 0.22 5.77
CA ARG A 128 -34.02 -0.10 4.33
C ARG A 128 -34.43 1.06 3.43
N GLN A 129 -35.55 1.73 3.77
CA GLN A 129 -36.03 2.87 2.99
C GLN A 129 -35.05 4.05 3.10
N SER A 130 -34.48 4.32 4.29
CA SER A 130 -33.49 5.39 4.45
C SER A 130 -32.24 5.17 3.60
N ILE A 131 -31.75 3.92 3.50
CA ILE A 131 -30.67 3.56 2.58
C ILE A 131 -31.06 3.83 1.12
N ARG A 132 -32.26 3.39 0.71
CA ARG A 132 -32.75 3.60 -0.66
C ARG A 132 -32.90 5.08 -1.01
N ASP A 133 -33.44 5.87 -0.08
CA ASP A 133 -33.58 7.32 -0.27
C ASP A 133 -32.23 8.00 -0.43
N ALA A 134 -31.23 7.60 0.33
CA ALA A 134 -29.86 8.10 0.19
C ALA A 134 -29.27 7.76 -1.19
N TRP A 135 -29.46 6.54 -1.68
CA TRP A 135 -28.99 6.12 -3.01
C TRP A 135 -29.74 6.80 -4.16
N ARG A 136 -31.00 7.13 -3.96
CA ARG A 136 -31.84 7.82 -4.95
C ARG A 136 -31.55 9.31 -5.05
N THR A 137 -31.33 9.98 -3.90
CA THR A 137 -31.32 11.45 -3.83
C THR A 137 -29.92 12.04 -3.77
N THR A 138 -28.94 11.31 -3.27
CA THR A 138 -27.57 11.82 -3.09
C THR A 138 -26.70 11.44 -4.28
N ARG A 139 -26.16 12.44 -4.96
CA ARG A 139 -25.23 12.21 -6.06
C ARG A 139 -23.97 11.50 -5.55
N GLN A 140 -23.68 10.35 -6.15
CA GLN A 140 -22.50 9.58 -5.86
C GLN A 140 -21.36 9.90 -6.82
N LEU A 141 -20.15 9.98 -6.31
CA LEU A 141 -18.97 10.24 -7.12
C LEU A 141 -18.17 8.93 -7.25
N ARG A 142 -17.84 8.55 -8.47
CA ARG A 142 -17.03 7.37 -8.73
C ARG A 142 -15.61 7.50 -8.14
N GLY A 143 -15.11 8.72 -8.01
CA GLY A 143 -13.71 8.96 -7.70
C GLY A 143 -12.83 8.77 -8.93
N ASP A 144 -11.52 8.68 -8.71
CA ASP A 144 -10.56 9.00 -9.75
C ASP A 144 -9.39 8.02 -9.82
N THR A 145 -9.32 7.04 -8.94
CA THR A 145 -8.25 6.05 -8.84
C THR A 145 -8.78 4.64 -9.06
N GLU A 146 -7.89 3.70 -9.29
CA GLU A 146 -8.24 2.30 -9.53
C GLU A 146 -9.04 1.72 -8.35
N ASN A 147 -8.57 1.92 -7.11
CA ASN A 147 -9.28 1.46 -5.91
C ASN A 147 -10.68 2.08 -5.79
N HIS A 148 -10.85 3.38 -6.09
CA HIS A 148 -12.16 4.02 -6.09
C HIS A 148 -13.13 3.34 -7.07
N TRP A 149 -12.66 2.97 -8.23
CA TRP A 149 -13.51 2.33 -9.23
C TRP A 149 -13.95 0.93 -8.83
N VAL A 150 -13.05 0.17 -8.26
CA VAL A 150 -13.39 -1.18 -7.77
C VAL A 150 -14.44 -1.11 -6.67
N MET A 151 -14.26 -0.20 -5.71
CA MET A 151 -15.25 0.02 -4.64
C MET A 151 -16.59 0.52 -5.19
N TYR A 152 -16.57 1.53 -6.07
CA TYR A 152 -17.77 2.12 -6.66
C TYR A 152 -18.58 1.08 -7.45
N HIS A 153 -17.93 0.40 -8.39
CA HIS A 153 -18.64 -0.55 -9.25
C HIS A 153 -19.08 -1.80 -8.53
N THR A 154 -18.35 -2.25 -7.50
CA THR A 154 -18.81 -3.31 -6.61
C THR A 154 -20.07 -2.91 -5.86
N ALA A 155 -20.09 -1.70 -5.30
CA ALA A 155 -21.28 -1.19 -4.60
C ALA A 155 -22.47 -1.04 -5.54
N MET A 156 -22.29 -0.46 -6.74
CA MET A 156 -23.35 -0.35 -7.75
C MET A 156 -23.89 -1.71 -8.17
N TYR A 157 -23.00 -2.65 -8.50
CA TYR A 157 -23.39 -4.00 -8.92
C TYR A 157 -24.20 -4.72 -7.84
N LEU A 158 -23.73 -4.73 -6.60
CA LEU A 158 -24.40 -5.41 -5.50
C LEU A 158 -25.70 -4.73 -5.08
N MET A 159 -25.75 -3.38 -5.03
CA MET A 159 -26.99 -2.68 -4.70
C MET A 159 -28.06 -2.86 -5.79
N ALA A 160 -27.68 -2.85 -7.05
CA ALA A 160 -28.59 -3.14 -8.16
C ALA A 160 -29.12 -4.60 -8.09
N GLN A 161 -28.28 -5.55 -7.64
CA GLN A 161 -28.72 -6.91 -7.37
C GLN A 161 -29.68 -7.01 -6.16
N LEU A 162 -29.45 -6.20 -5.12
CA LEU A 162 -30.28 -6.21 -3.91
C LEU A 162 -31.67 -5.62 -4.15
N TYR A 163 -31.76 -4.65 -5.06
CA TYR A 163 -32.99 -3.95 -5.46
C TYR A 163 -33.25 -4.13 -6.97
N PRO A 164 -33.62 -5.34 -7.40
CA PRO A 164 -33.85 -5.62 -8.82
C PRO A 164 -35.12 -4.91 -9.33
N ASP A 165 -35.22 -4.78 -10.63
CA ASP A 165 -36.40 -4.28 -11.36
C ASP A 165 -36.81 -2.82 -11.03
N GLU A 166 -35.95 -2.04 -10.35
CA GLU A 166 -36.24 -0.64 -10.07
C GLU A 166 -35.93 0.26 -11.27
N PRO A 167 -36.81 1.23 -11.57
CA PRO A 167 -36.60 2.18 -12.65
C PRO A 167 -35.52 3.21 -12.31
N GLY A 168 -35.02 3.91 -13.32
CA GLY A 168 -33.99 4.94 -13.14
C GLY A 168 -34.37 6.09 -12.19
N SER A 169 -35.67 6.32 -11.95
CA SER A 169 -36.14 7.29 -10.96
C SER A 169 -35.78 6.94 -9.51
N GLU A 170 -35.44 5.67 -9.24
CA GLU A 170 -35.04 5.17 -7.94
C GLU A 170 -33.51 5.18 -7.76
N TRP A 171 -32.76 5.70 -8.72
CA TRP A 171 -31.31 5.81 -8.69
C TRP A 171 -30.85 7.23 -8.97
N TRP A 172 -29.83 7.71 -8.26
CA TRP A 172 -29.29 9.07 -8.37
C TRP A 172 -28.80 9.42 -9.79
N ASN A 173 -28.36 8.42 -10.57
CA ASN A 173 -27.81 8.58 -11.92
C ASN A 173 -28.86 8.44 -13.04
N GLY A 174 -30.10 8.09 -12.69
CA GLY A 174 -31.18 7.90 -13.63
C GLY A 174 -31.16 6.58 -14.42
N LEU A 175 -30.20 5.69 -14.14
CA LEU A 175 -30.12 4.35 -14.73
C LEU A 175 -30.95 3.36 -13.90
N SER A 176 -31.65 2.44 -14.58
CA SER A 176 -32.39 1.35 -13.91
C SER A 176 -31.42 0.39 -13.15
N SER A 177 -31.98 -0.48 -12.31
CA SER A 177 -31.21 -1.53 -11.64
C SER A 177 -30.45 -2.40 -12.63
N ASP A 178 -31.07 -2.81 -13.73
CA ASP A 178 -30.41 -3.63 -14.76
C ASP A 178 -29.24 -2.89 -15.42
N GLU A 179 -29.43 -1.62 -15.78
CA GLU A 179 -28.37 -0.80 -16.39
C GLU A 179 -27.22 -0.59 -15.43
N ASN A 180 -27.48 -0.27 -14.16
CA ASN A 180 -26.45 -0.13 -13.12
C ASN A 180 -25.71 -1.45 -12.86
N ARG A 181 -26.43 -2.57 -12.89
CA ARG A 181 -25.85 -3.89 -12.73
C ARG A 181 -24.91 -4.27 -13.89
N VAL A 182 -25.33 -3.99 -15.12
CA VAL A 182 -24.54 -4.21 -16.33
C VAL A 182 -23.27 -3.35 -16.30
N GLU A 183 -23.42 -2.04 -16.07
CA GLU A 183 -22.27 -1.13 -15.98
C GLU A 183 -21.27 -1.58 -14.91
N GLY A 184 -21.75 -1.85 -13.69
CA GLY A 184 -20.88 -2.31 -12.59
C GLY A 184 -20.18 -3.63 -12.93
N ARG A 185 -20.89 -4.58 -13.56
CA ARG A 185 -20.32 -5.86 -14.00
C ARG A 185 -19.24 -5.69 -15.06
N GLU A 186 -19.48 -4.89 -16.08
CA GLU A 186 -18.53 -4.67 -17.18
C GLU A 186 -17.24 -4.03 -16.66
N TRP A 187 -17.33 -2.99 -15.84
CA TRP A 187 -16.17 -2.36 -15.24
C TRP A 187 -15.35 -3.31 -14.35
N LEU A 188 -16.02 -4.13 -13.55
CA LEU A 188 -15.35 -5.13 -12.71
C LEU A 188 -14.65 -6.18 -13.57
N LEU A 189 -15.28 -6.66 -14.63
CA LEU A 189 -14.67 -7.64 -15.54
C LEU A 189 -13.46 -7.06 -16.27
N ASP A 190 -13.54 -5.82 -16.73
CA ASP A 190 -12.42 -5.15 -17.39
C ASP A 190 -11.25 -4.95 -16.44
N TRP A 191 -11.51 -4.53 -15.20
CA TRP A 191 -10.47 -4.41 -14.20
C TRP A 191 -9.81 -5.77 -13.86
N MET A 192 -10.61 -6.80 -13.66
CA MET A 192 -10.10 -8.15 -13.38
C MET A 192 -9.30 -8.71 -14.56
N ASN A 193 -9.77 -8.45 -15.78
CA ASN A 193 -9.09 -8.85 -17.01
C ASN A 193 -7.72 -8.17 -17.14
N ILE A 194 -7.66 -6.86 -17.00
CA ILE A 194 -6.39 -6.12 -17.14
C ILE A 194 -5.40 -6.49 -16.04
N THR A 195 -5.88 -6.68 -14.81
CA THR A 195 -5.03 -7.09 -13.67
C THR A 195 -4.39 -8.45 -13.90
N THR A 196 -5.13 -9.41 -14.41
CA THR A 196 -4.61 -10.77 -14.69
C THR A 196 -3.81 -10.86 -16.00
N THR A 197 -3.82 -9.82 -16.83
CA THR A 197 -3.15 -9.77 -18.14
C THR A 197 -1.80 -9.05 -18.08
N ILE A 198 -1.77 -7.84 -17.50
CA ILE A 198 -0.59 -6.96 -17.48
C ILE A 198 -0.26 -6.41 -16.08
N GLY A 199 -0.92 -6.91 -15.06
CA GLY A 199 -0.68 -6.54 -13.67
C GLY A 199 -1.55 -5.41 -13.14
N GLN A 200 -1.40 -5.14 -11.85
CA GLN A 200 -2.17 -4.15 -11.12
C GLN A 200 -1.56 -2.75 -11.29
N GLY A 201 -2.39 -1.72 -11.38
CA GLY A 201 -1.93 -0.33 -11.46
C GLY A 201 -1.54 0.26 -10.11
N GLU A 202 -2.23 -0.12 -9.06
CA GLU A 202 -1.89 0.25 -7.68
C GLU A 202 -1.25 -0.96 -6.95
N TYR A 203 -0.14 -1.49 -7.54
CA TYR A 203 0.63 -2.61 -7.00
C TYR A 203 1.26 -2.28 -5.65
N ASN A 204 1.39 -3.26 -4.78
CA ASN A 204 2.04 -3.15 -3.47
C ASN A 204 1.60 -1.91 -2.67
N ALA A 205 0.36 -1.45 -2.86
CA ALA A 205 -0.14 -0.27 -2.17
C ALA A 205 -0.38 -0.61 -0.69
N THR A 206 0.26 0.14 0.20
CA THR A 206 0.30 -0.15 1.63
C THR A 206 -1.08 -0.12 2.30
N HIS A 207 -1.97 0.74 1.81
CA HIS A 207 -3.34 0.87 2.32
C HIS A 207 -4.40 0.32 1.37
N TYR A 208 -4.21 0.48 0.05
CA TYR A 208 -5.26 0.16 -0.91
C TYR A 208 -5.47 -1.34 -1.18
N ILE A 209 -4.60 -2.22 -0.68
CA ILE A 209 -4.86 -3.67 -0.71
C ILE A 209 -6.21 -4.01 -0.06
N GLY A 210 -6.59 -3.32 1.02
CA GLY A 210 -7.90 -3.47 1.66
C GLY A 210 -9.04 -3.05 0.74
N GLU A 211 -8.85 -1.99 -0.02
CA GLU A 211 -9.84 -1.42 -0.92
C GLU A 211 -10.07 -2.27 -2.18
N TYR A 212 -9.25 -3.30 -2.39
CA TYR A 212 -9.49 -4.37 -3.35
C TYR A 212 -10.00 -5.64 -2.69
N ALA A 213 -9.39 -6.06 -1.58
CA ALA A 213 -9.76 -7.30 -0.90
C ALA A 213 -11.19 -7.26 -0.35
N ILE A 214 -11.64 -6.10 0.17
CA ILE A 214 -13.01 -5.95 0.71
C ILE A 214 -14.06 -6.04 -0.40
N PRO A 215 -14.00 -5.30 -1.51
CA PRO A 215 -14.88 -5.51 -2.64
C PRO A 215 -14.90 -6.96 -3.16
N LEU A 216 -13.73 -7.58 -3.28
CA LEU A 216 -13.63 -8.96 -3.75
C LEU A 216 -14.30 -9.95 -2.80
N ILE A 217 -14.14 -9.82 -1.48
CA ILE A 217 -14.83 -10.71 -0.55
C ILE A 217 -16.34 -10.46 -0.53
N MET A 218 -16.81 -9.22 -0.72
CA MET A 218 -18.22 -8.92 -0.89
C MET A 218 -18.80 -9.61 -2.15
N LEU A 219 -18.10 -9.54 -3.27
CA LEU A 219 -18.51 -10.21 -4.51
C LEU A 219 -18.51 -11.72 -4.34
N LYS A 220 -17.48 -12.29 -3.70
CA LYS A 220 -17.39 -13.73 -3.40
C LYS A 220 -18.58 -14.22 -2.58
N VAL A 221 -19.00 -13.46 -1.57
CA VAL A 221 -20.04 -13.89 -0.62
C VAL A 221 -21.44 -13.57 -1.13
N TRP A 222 -21.64 -12.42 -1.73
CA TRP A 222 -22.98 -11.86 -1.98
C TRP A 222 -23.41 -11.79 -3.44
N SER A 223 -22.50 -11.90 -4.41
CA SER A 223 -22.94 -11.95 -5.81
C SER A 223 -23.82 -13.18 -6.07
N ASP A 224 -24.92 -13.01 -6.79
CA ASP A 224 -25.76 -14.12 -7.27
C ASP A 224 -25.16 -14.80 -8.51
N ASP A 225 -24.27 -14.11 -9.26
CA ASP A 225 -23.52 -14.65 -10.39
C ASP A 225 -22.37 -15.56 -9.90
N ALA A 226 -22.52 -16.88 -10.14
CA ALA A 226 -21.51 -17.87 -9.77
C ALA A 226 -20.15 -17.60 -10.43
N ALA A 227 -20.13 -17.11 -11.67
CA ALA A 227 -18.88 -16.77 -12.34
C ALA A 227 -18.20 -15.55 -11.71
N MET A 228 -18.97 -14.54 -11.25
CA MET A 228 -18.43 -13.40 -10.53
C MET A 228 -17.85 -13.82 -9.17
N ARG A 229 -18.53 -14.71 -8.41
CA ARG A 229 -17.99 -15.27 -7.16
C ARG A 229 -16.68 -16.00 -7.39
N GLN A 230 -16.59 -16.79 -8.47
CA GLN A 230 -15.36 -17.53 -8.77
C GLN A 230 -14.22 -16.60 -9.18
N ARG A 231 -14.48 -15.59 -10.00
CA ARG A 231 -13.49 -14.54 -10.35
C ARG A 231 -12.97 -13.84 -9.10
N ALA A 232 -13.86 -13.44 -8.22
CA ALA A 232 -13.48 -12.77 -6.97
C ALA A 232 -12.62 -13.69 -6.08
N THR A 233 -12.90 -15.01 -6.05
CA THR A 233 -12.08 -15.98 -5.31
C THR A 233 -10.68 -16.10 -5.92
N ILE A 234 -10.57 -16.19 -7.25
CA ILE A 234 -9.28 -16.25 -7.96
C ILE A 234 -8.46 -14.98 -7.66
N LEU A 235 -9.10 -13.80 -7.74
CA LEU A 235 -8.40 -12.53 -7.49
C LEU A 235 -7.98 -12.35 -6.03
N LEU A 236 -8.73 -12.86 -5.05
CA LEU A 236 -8.30 -12.87 -3.65
C LEU A 236 -7.04 -13.73 -3.46
N ASP A 237 -7.04 -14.95 -3.99
CA ASP A 237 -5.86 -15.83 -3.93
C ASP A 237 -4.67 -15.21 -4.67
N TRP A 238 -4.90 -14.60 -5.83
CA TRP A 238 -3.88 -13.90 -6.62
C TRP A 238 -3.21 -12.78 -5.83
N MET A 239 -4.02 -11.86 -5.27
CA MET A 239 -3.52 -10.71 -4.51
C MET A 239 -2.81 -11.11 -3.22
N PHE A 240 -3.35 -12.11 -2.50
CA PHE A 240 -2.71 -12.56 -1.28
C PHE A 240 -1.46 -13.41 -1.52
N ALA A 241 -1.36 -14.07 -2.68
CA ALA A 241 -0.12 -14.70 -3.11
C ALA A 241 0.96 -13.65 -3.43
N GLU A 242 0.61 -12.58 -4.15
CA GLU A 242 1.52 -11.45 -4.37
C GLU A 242 1.95 -10.82 -3.04
N LEU A 243 1.01 -10.53 -2.12
CA LEU A 243 1.34 -10.02 -0.79
C LEU A 243 2.32 -10.94 -0.05
N ALA A 244 2.13 -12.26 -0.11
CA ALA A 244 2.98 -13.22 0.56
C ALA A 244 4.44 -13.19 0.06
N THR A 245 4.66 -12.93 -1.24
CA THR A 245 6.01 -12.89 -1.83
C THR A 245 6.75 -11.57 -1.61
N VAL A 246 6.06 -10.50 -1.25
CA VAL A 246 6.64 -9.16 -1.04
C VAL A 246 6.65 -8.74 0.43
N THR A 247 6.31 -9.63 1.36
CA THR A 247 6.38 -9.38 2.80
C THR A 247 7.53 -10.15 3.43
N LEU A 248 8.23 -9.51 4.35
CA LEU A 248 9.21 -10.15 5.23
C LEU A 248 8.66 -10.08 6.67
N ASP A 249 8.43 -11.24 7.29
CA ASP A 249 7.77 -11.38 8.60
C ASP A 249 6.45 -10.57 8.67
N GLY A 250 5.63 -10.73 7.65
CA GLY A 250 4.32 -10.09 7.57
C GLY A 250 4.33 -8.58 7.28
N VAL A 251 5.50 -7.97 7.10
CA VAL A 251 5.64 -6.55 6.78
C VAL A 251 6.00 -6.37 5.32
N LEU A 252 5.20 -5.57 4.60
CA LEU A 252 5.41 -5.26 3.18
C LEU A 252 6.73 -4.53 2.96
N ARG A 253 7.49 -4.96 1.97
CA ARG A 253 8.82 -4.43 1.62
C ARG A 253 8.87 -3.97 0.18
N GLY A 254 9.86 -3.14 -0.13
CA GLY A 254 10.18 -2.70 -1.48
C GLY A 254 9.23 -1.64 -2.04
N PRO A 255 9.16 -1.51 -3.37
CA PRO A 255 8.49 -0.41 -4.03
C PRO A 255 6.97 -0.47 -3.86
N ASN A 256 6.36 0.70 -3.81
CA ASN A 256 4.92 0.86 -3.68
C ASN A 256 4.41 1.83 -4.75
N SER A 257 3.36 1.47 -5.44
CA SER A 257 2.69 2.40 -6.37
C SER A 257 2.02 3.55 -5.64
N ARG A 258 1.51 3.26 -4.42
CA ARG A 258 0.90 4.26 -3.53
C ARG A 258 1.13 3.90 -2.07
N THR A 259 1.58 4.90 -1.31
CA THR A 259 1.89 4.79 0.11
C THR A 259 1.80 6.17 0.79
N ASP A 260 2.13 6.26 2.05
CA ASP A 260 2.26 7.49 2.82
C ASP A 260 3.59 7.51 3.59
N ASP A 261 3.99 8.69 4.06
CA ASP A 261 5.28 8.92 4.74
C ASP A 261 5.48 7.97 5.94
N THR A 262 4.42 7.75 6.72
CA THR A 262 4.51 6.88 7.90
C THR A 262 4.75 5.43 7.49
N SER A 263 4.01 4.93 6.50
CA SER A 263 4.16 3.55 6.02
C SER A 263 5.47 3.29 5.29
N VAL A 264 6.15 4.32 4.79
CA VAL A 264 7.50 4.19 4.21
C VAL A 264 8.56 4.16 5.31
N THR A 265 8.45 5.00 6.31
CA THR A 265 9.44 5.08 7.39
C THR A 265 9.27 3.97 8.42
N GLU A 266 8.05 3.72 8.87
CA GLU A 266 7.63 2.64 9.77
C GLU A 266 6.82 1.61 8.99
N ARG A 267 7.48 0.68 8.32
CA ARG A 267 6.86 -0.28 7.42
C ARG A 267 5.75 -1.12 8.07
N TRP A 268 5.85 -1.38 9.36
CA TRP A 268 4.82 -2.08 10.11
C TRP A 268 3.48 -1.34 10.14
N TYR A 269 3.49 -0.02 10.07
CA TYR A 269 2.29 0.84 10.17
C TYR A 269 1.42 0.82 8.90
N ALA A 270 1.35 -0.24 8.16
CA ALA A 270 0.59 -0.36 6.92
C ALA A 270 -0.63 -1.25 7.07
N LEU A 271 -1.70 -0.99 6.31
CA LEU A 271 -2.88 -1.87 6.27
C LEU A 271 -2.53 -3.27 5.73
N SER A 272 -1.52 -3.38 4.85
CA SER A 272 -0.98 -4.66 4.41
C SER A 272 -0.51 -5.53 5.57
N THR A 273 0.09 -4.94 6.61
CA THR A 273 0.49 -5.65 7.83
C THR A 273 -0.71 -6.21 8.59
N TYR A 274 -1.84 -5.48 8.61
CA TYR A 274 -3.08 -6.00 9.17
C TYR A 274 -3.54 -7.28 8.43
N PHE A 275 -3.48 -7.29 7.10
CA PHE A 275 -3.81 -8.50 6.34
C PHE A 275 -2.85 -9.65 6.62
N SER A 276 -1.55 -9.37 6.71
CA SER A 276 -0.56 -10.38 7.10
C SER A 276 -0.83 -10.94 8.50
N TRP A 277 -1.12 -10.07 9.46
CA TRP A 277 -1.52 -10.50 10.80
C TRP A 277 -2.78 -11.36 10.77
N GLN A 278 -3.83 -10.90 10.09
CA GLN A 278 -5.11 -11.61 10.06
C GLN A 278 -5.02 -12.95 9.33
N LEU A 279 -4.37 -12.97 8.16
CA LEU A 279 -4.30 -14.16 7.29
C LEU A 279 -3.24 -15.15 7.75
N PHE A 280 -2.07 -14.68 8.13
CA PHE A 280 -0.89 -15.50 8.38
C PHE A 280 -0.51 -15.61 9.87
N GLY A 281 -0.76 -14.56 10.67
CA GLY A 281 -0.44 -14.55 12.10
C GLY A 281 1.06 -14.43 12.41
N ASN A 282 1.88 -14.02 11.45
CA ASN A 282 3.34 -13.98 11.54
C ASN A 282 3.92 -12.59 11.87
N VAL A 283 3.10 -11.65 12.28
CA VAL A 283 3.48 -10.29 12.64
C VAL A 283 2.70 -9.84 13.88
N PRO A 284 3.28 -9.03 14.80
CA PRO A 284 2.56 -8.58 15.98
C PRO A 284 1.41 -7.65 15.62
N ALA A 285 0.29 -7.81 16.30
CA ALA A 285 -0.82 -6.87 16.25
C ALA A 285 -0.45 -5.57 16.97
N GLY A 286 -1.06 -4.45 16.55
CA GLY A 286 -0.90 -3.16 17.22
C GLY A 286 -1.92 -2.93 18.32
N GLU A 287 -1.54 -2.21 19.37
CA GLU A 287 -2.48 -1.73 20.39
C GLU A 287 -3.52 -0.76 19.82
N ARG A 288 -3.23 -0.15 18.66
CA ARG A 288 -4.06 0.83 17.99
C ARG A 288 -4.18 0.50 16.51
N PHE A 289 -5.29 -0.10 16.13
CA PHE A 289 -5.64 -0.37 14.73
C PHE A 289 -6.04 0.89 13.92
N ARG A 290 -5.60 2.09 14.31
CA ARG A 290 -6.03 3.33 13.66
C ARG A 290 -5.62 3.41 12.18
N GLY A 291 -4.41 2.96 11.82
CA GLY A 291 -3.97 2.86 10.44
C GLY A 291 -4.64 1.73 9.65
N TRP A 292 -5.33 0.82 10.34
CA TRP A 292 -5.92 -0.39 9.79
C TRP A 292 -7.45 -0.33 9.69
N GLY A 293 -8.05 0.86 9.76
CA GLY A 293 -9.49 1.07 9.82
C GLY A 293 -10.30 0.35 8.75
N TRP A 294 -9.78 0.30 7.52
CA TRP A 294 -10.43 -0.41 6.42
C TRP A 294 -10.39 -1.93 6.58
N GLY A 295 -9.36 -2.51 7.18
CA GLY A 295 -9.28 -3.95 7.45
C GLY A 295 -10.46 -4.50 8.26
N ASN A 296 -11.10 -3.65 9.09
CA ASN A 296 -12.29 -4.04 9.83
C ASN A 296 -13.44 -4.47 8.93
N TYR A 297 -13.60 -3.85 7.76
CA TYR A 297 -14.63 -4.26 6.81
C TYR A 297 -14.34 -5.65 6.21
N PHE A 298 -13.08 -5.99 5.98
CA PHE A 298 -12.74 -7.34 5.55
C PHE A 298 -13.13 -8.38 6.63
N SER A 299 -12.90 -8.06 7.91
CA SER A 299 -13.21 -8.94 9.04
C SER A 299 -14.70 -9.29 9.13
N VAL A 300 -15.62 -8.47 8.60
CA VAL A 300 -17.06 -8.77 8.55
C VAL A 300 -17.35 -10.07 7.82
N LEU A 301 -16.57 -10.38 6.78
CA LEU A 301 -16.76 -11.51 5.87
C LEU A 301 -15.57 -12.48 5.84
N ALA A 302 -14.53 -12.23 6.63
CA ALA A 302 -13.28 -12.98 6.56
C ALA A 302 -13.47 -14.49 6.79
N GLU A 303 -14.46 -14.92 7.60
CA GLU A 303 -14.79 -16.33 7.80
C GLU A 303 -15.12 -17.09 6.51
N TYR A 304 -15.57 -16.39 5.47
CA TYR A 304 -15.89 -16.96 4.16
C TYR A 304 -14.68 -17.09 3.23
N TYR A 305 -13.51 -16.67 3.69
CA TYR A 305 -12.25 -16.85 2.98
C TYR A 305 -11.31 -17.74 3.80
N GLN A 306 -10.67 -18.66 3.14
CA GLN A 306 -9.64 -19.51 3.74
C GLN A 306 -8.36 -19.34 2.92
N VAL A 307 -7.29 -18.93 3.59
CA VAL A 307 -5.98 -18.82 2.97
C VAL A 307 -5.53 -20.20 2.48
N PRO A 308 -5.17 -20.33 1.18
CA PRO A 308 -4.58 -21.57 0.66
C PRO A 308 -3.26 -21.92 1.37
N ASP A 309 -3.01 -23.22 1.55
CA ASP A 309 -1.82 -23.69 2.27
C ASP A 309 -0.53 -23.19 1.65
N VAL A 310 -0.42 -23.26 0.32
CA VAL A 310 0.75 -22.77 -0.42
C VAL A 310 1.02 -21.28 -0.17
N ILE A 311 -0.03 -20.44 -0.13
CA ILE A 311 0.12 -18.99 0.13
C ILE A 311 0.55 -18.74 1.58
N TYR A 312 -0.02 -19.48 2.53
CA TYR A 312 0.39 -19.42 3.92
C TYR A 312 1.88 -19.76 4.07
N ARG A 313 2.34 -20.82 3.41
CA ARG A 313 3.75 -21.25 3.44
C ARG A 313 4.68 -20.19 2.86
N ILE A 314 4.35 -19.62 1.73
CA ILE A 314 5.12 -18.52 1.14
C ILE A 314 5.27 -17.36 2.14
N ALA A 315 4.21 -17.00 2.85
CA ALA A 315 4.23 -15.90 3.80
C ALA A 315 5.05 -16.17 5.09
N THR A 316 5.15 -17.44 5.50
CA THR A 316 5.65 -17.82 6.84
C THR A 316 6.95 -18.63 6.83
N ASP A 317 7.26 -19.35 5.74
CA ASP A 317 8.50 -20.12 5.60
C ASP A 317 9.54 -19.28 4.82
N ARG A 318 10.62 -18.90 5.48
CA ARG A 318 11.70 -18.05 4.95
C ARG A 318 13.05 -18.78 4.91
N GLN A 319 13.04 -20.09 4.70
CA GLN A 319 14.28 -20.87 4.63
C GLN A 319 15.09 -20.61 3.35
N GLN A 320 14.49 -19.99 2.35
CA GLN A 320 15.14 -19.69 1.07
C GLN A 320 14.99 -18.20 0.72
N ASP A 321 16.04 -17.66 0.11
CA ASP A 321 16.00 -16.32 -0.47
C ASP A 321 14.96 -16.28 -1.60
N ILE A 322 14.21 -15.18 -1.69
CA ILE A 322 13.22 -14.96 -2.74
C ILE A 322 13.75 -13.86 -3.66
N LEU A 323 14.00 -14.18 -4.92
CA LEU A 323 14.14 -13.21 -5.99
C LEU A 323 12.89 -13.30 -6.87
N GLN A 324 12.11 -12.25 -6.87
CA GLN A 324 10.89 -12.14 -7.65
C GLN A 324 11.01 -10.97 -8.64
N HIS A 325 10.77 -11.25 -9.92
CA HIS A 325 10.60 -10.25 -10.97
C HIS A 325 9.15 -10.21 -11.39
N ASP A 326 8.57 -9.01 -11.39
CA ASP A 326 7.17 -8.84 -11.75
C ASP A 326 6.98 -7.68 -12.71
N ARG A 327 5.90 -7.75 -13.47
CA ARG A 327 5.39 -6.59 -14.20
C ARG A 327 4.20 -5.99 -13.47
N ALA A 328 4.12 -4.68 -13.57
CA ALA A 328 2.95 -3.91 -13.20
C ALA A 328 2.68 -2.86 -14.29
N ARG A 329 1.56 -2.19 -14.19
CA ARG A 329 1.20 -1.11 -15.09
C ARG A 329 1.12 0.22 -14.34
N SER A 330 1.31 1.32 -15.06
CA SER A 330 0.84 2.60 -14.55
C SER A 330 -0.68 2.55 -14.43
N ARG A 331 -1.24 3.06 -13.33
CA ARG A 331 -2.69 3.17 -13.20
C ARG A 331 -3.37 4.04 -14.27
N ARG A 332 -2.59 4.85 -15.03
CA ARG A 332 -3.08 5.63 -16.16
C ARG A 332 -3.53 4.80 -17.34
N ILE A 333 -2.97 3.60 -17.57
CA ILE A 333 -3.40 2.70 -18.65
C ILE A 333 -4.92 2.47 -18.60
N TRP A 334 -5.48 2.33 -17.41
CA TRP A 334 -6.92 2.17 -17.23
C TRP A 334 -7.74 3.36 -17.78
N ARG A 335 -7.16 4.56 -17.84
CA ARG A 335 -7.89 5.79 -18.09
C ARG A 335 -7.68 6.39 -19.47
N TYR A 336 -6.48 6.26 -20.05
CA TYR A 336 -6.06 7.19 -21.09
C TYR A 336 -5.57 6.56 -22.39
N SER A 337 -5.13 5.38 -22.46
CA SER A 337 -4.57 4.62 -23.53
C SER A 337 -3.15 4.12 -23.24
N ASP A 338 -2.82 3.01 -23.85
CA ASP A 338 -1.58 2.27 -23.61
C ASP A 338 -0.38 2.90 -24.32
N GLU A 339 -0.62 3.76 -25.34
CA GLU A 339 0.39 4.22 -26.29
C GLU A 339 1.55 5.01 -25.67
N HIS A 340 1.35 5.54 -24.45
CA HIS A 340 2.34 6.42 -23.81
C HIS A 340 2.86 5.93 -22.46
N MET A 341 2.48 4.74 -22.03
CA MET A 341 2.83 4.20 -20.72
C MET A 341 3.71 2.97 -20.84
N ARG A 342 4.98 3.14 -20.50
CA ARG A 342 5.88 2.00 -20.36
C ARG A 342 5.44 1.13 -19.19
N PRO A 343 5.59 -0.22 -19.29
CA PRO A 343 5.37 -1.11 -18.16
C PRO A 343 6.33 -0.76 -17.02
N ILE A 344 5.90 -1.11 -15.81
CA ILE A 344 6.72 -1.02 -14.62
C ILE A 344 7.26 -2.42 -14.33
N PHE A 345 8.57 -2.50 -14.14
CA PHE A 345 9.28 -3.72 -13.79
C PHE A 345 9.66 -3.67 -12.33
N LYS A 346 9.21 -4.65 -11.54
CA LYS A 346 9.51 -4.74 -10.12
C LYS A 346 10.54 -5.83 -9.87
N THR A 347 11.57 -5.51 -9.11
CA THR A 347 12.50 -6.49 -8.55
C THR A 347 12.33 -6.51 -7.06
N GLN A 348 12.17 -7.69 -6.48
CA GLN A 348 12.08 -7.90 -5.05
C GLN A 348 13.04 -9.01 -4.64
N TYR A 349 14.00 -8.68 -3.79
CA TYR A 349 14.94 -9.64 -3.22
C TYR A 349 14.76 -9.65 -1.70
N LEU A 350 14.27 -10.78 -1.17
CA LEU A 350 14.04 -10.98 0.25
C LEU A 350 15.00 -12.06 0.77
N ARG A 351 15.67 -11.74 1.86
CA ARG A 351 16.45 -12.66 2.66
C ARG A 351 15.84 -12.80 4.05
N GLU A 352 16.44 -13.63 4.89
CA GLU A 352 15.94 -13.85 6.25
C GLU A 352 15.84 -12.55 7.05
N ASN A 353 16.85 -11.68 6.96
CA ASN A 353 16.97 -10.49 7.82
C ASN A 353 16.74 -9.14 7.11
N TYR A 354 16.65 -9.12 5.79
CA TYR A 354 16.42 -7.87 5.03
C TYR A 354 15.75 -8.14 3.69
N ALA A 355 15.25 -7.06 3.13
CA ALA A 355 14.74 -7.04 1.77
C ALA A 355 15.26 -5.80 1.03
N VAL A 356 15.52 -5.97 -0.27
CA VAL A 356 15.79 -4.89 -1.21
C VAL A 356 14.75 -4.99 -2.32
N GLY A 357 14.10 -3.88 -2.62
CA GLY A 357 13.11 -3.85 -3.67
C GLY A 357 13.11 -2.56 -4.46
N SER A 358 12.85 -2.66 -5.74
CA SER A 358 12.80 -1.51 -6.63
C SER A 358 11.75 -1.67 -7.73
N HIS A 359 11.31 -0.54 -8.30
CA HIS A 359 10.66 -0.55 -9.59
C HIS A 359 11.46 0.25 -10.62
N GLN A 360 11.32 -0.13 -11.89
CA GLN A 360 12.06 0.40 -13.04
C GLN A 360 11.10 0.54 -14.22
N GLY A 361 11.48 1.33 -15.23
CA GLY A 361 10.72 1.47 -16.46
C GLY A 361 9.75 2.64 -16.45
N GLY A 362 8.44 2.38 -16.43
CA GLY A 362 7.41 3.42 -16.50
C GLY A 362 7.33 4.30 -15.25
N LEU A 363 6.69 5.45 -15.40
CA LEU A 363 6.39 6.32 -14.28
C LEU A 363 5.21 5.78 -13.48
N SER A 364 5.43 5.60 -12.18
CA SER A 364 4.41 5.35 -11.19
C SER A 364 3.70 6.67 -10.81
N ASP A 365 3.12 6.73 -9.62
CA ASP A 365 2.50 7.96 -9.11
C ASP A 365 3.58 8.97 -8.70
N PRO A 366 3.59 10.20 -9.24
CA PRO A 366 4.62 11.19 -8.92
C PRO A 366 4.49 11.73 -7.49
N ILE A 367 3.45 11.38 -6.74
CA ILE A 367 3.14 11.95 -5.43
C ILE A 367 3.26 10.95 -4.31
N GLN A 368 2.68 9.76 -4.48
CA GLN A 368 2.49 8.78 -3.41
C GLN A 368 3.23 7.47 -3.66
N SER A 369 3.99 7.35 -4.74
CA SER A 369 4.79 6.14 -4.97
C SER A 369 6.07 6.15 -4.16
N HIS A 370 6.63 4.96 -4.01
CA HIS A 370 7.96 4.74 -3.46
C HIS A 370 8.71 3.83 -4.43
N VAL A 371 9.88 4.27 -4.88
CA VAL A 371 10.57 3.67 -6.04
C VAL A 371 11.43 2.48 -5.64
N TRP A 372 12.22 2.63 -4.58
CA TRP A 372 13.11 1.58 -4.11
C TRP A 372 13.49 1.78 -2.64
N ASP A 373 13.80 0.70 -1.97
CA ASP A 373 14.39 0.74 -0.64
C ASP A 373 15.19 -0.52 -0.29
N VAL A 374 15.95 -0.39 0.78
CA VAL A 374 16.36 -1.49 1.63
C VAL A 374 15.62 -1.39 2.95
N THR A 375 15.12 -2.51 3.43
CA THR A 375 14.44 -2.63 4.72
C THR A 375 15.04 -3.83 5.48
N TRP A 376 14.99 -3.80 6.79
CA TRP A 376 15.54 -4.88 7.63
C TRP A 376 14.55 -5.35 8.68
N ASN A 377 14.76 -6.58 9.14
CA ASN A 377 13.99 -7.16 10.22
C ASN A 377 14.46 -6.68 11.58
N VAL A 378 13.55 -6.68 12.51
CA VAL A 378 13.75 -6.44 13.94
C VAL A 378 12.81 -7.34 14.73
N ASP A 379 13.12 -7.61 15.99
CA ASP A 379 12.31 -8.50 16.84
C ASP A 379 10.87 -8.00 17.00
N ASP A 380 10.71 -6.72 17.29
CA ASP A 380 9.41 -6.04 17.32
C ASP A 380 9.43 -4.86 16.35
N PRO A 381 8.70 -4.94 15.22
CA PRO A 381 8.69 -3.89 14.20
C PRO A 381 7.83 -2.66 14.57
N ARG A 382 7.08 -2.70 15.68
CA ARG A 382 6.17 -1.62 16.07
C ARG A 382 6.94 -0.37 16.49
N GLY A 383 6.70 0.75 15.81
CA GLY A 383 7.35 2.04 16.07
C GLY A 383 8.80 2.12 15.58
N VAL A 384 9.29 1.10 14.88
CA VAL A 384 10.65 1.06 14.34
C VAL A 384 10.69 1.60 12.92
N HIS A 385 11.60 2.54 12.67
CA HIS A 385 11.91 3.04 11.35
C HIS A 385 13.00 2.16 10.73
N ASN A 386 12.63 1.27 9.84
CA ASN A 386 13.50 0.22 9.31
C ASN A 386 13.65 0.27 7.79
N THR A 387 13.85 1.47 7.26
CA THR A 387 14.01 1.69 5.82
C THR A 387 15.15 2.66 5.51
N MET A 388 15.77 2.52 4.34
CA MET A 388 16.75 3.42 3.76
C MET A 388 16.61 3.43 2.25
N PHE A 389 16.68 4.61 1.63
CA PHE A 389 16.52 4.83 0.20
C PHE A 389 17.04 6.19 -0.25
N SER A 390 17.04 6.46 -1.54
CA SER A 390 17.20 7.81 -2.09
C SER A 390 16.12 8.16 -3.09
N LEU A 391 15.91 9.44 -3.32
CA LEU A 391 14.97 9.96 -4.30
C LEU A 391 15.34 11.38 -4.75
N HIS A 392 14.85 11.76 -5.92
CA HIS A 392 14.69 13.17 -6.29
C HIS A 392 13.32 13.67 -5.78
N PRO A 393 13.25 14.70 -4.93
CA PRO A 393 11.98 15.24 -4.43
C PRO A 393 11.23 16.04 -5.50
N HIS A 394 10.94 15.41 -6.63
CA HIS A 394 10.33 16.02 -7.81
C HIS A 394 9.07 16.81 -7.47
N SER A 395 9.01 18.06 -7.90
CA SER A 395 7.83 18.91 -7.75
C SER A 395 6.69 18.38 -8.63
N SER A 396 5.71 17.80 -7.98
CA SER A 396 4.67 17.03 -8.66
C SER A 396 3.33 17.76 -8.83
N GLY A 397 3.22 19.01 -8.36
CA GLY A 397 1.96 19.75 -8.40
C GLY A 397 1.34 19.82 -9.80
N ARG A 398 2.14 20.19 -10.82
CA ARG A 398 1.68 20.22 -12.22
C ARG A 398 1.45 18.83 -12.79
N VAL A 399 2.35 17.89 -12.48
CA VAL A 399 2.27 16.51 -12.96
C VAL A 399 1.06 15.82 -12.35
N GLN A 400 0.71 16.16 -11.12
CA GLN A 400 -0.48 15.65 -10.47
C GLN A 400 -1.76 16.01 -11.20
N GLN A 401 -1.90 17.23 -11.68
CA GLN A 401 -3.07 17.61 -12.49
C GLN A 401 -3.22 16.69 -13.69
N MET A 402 -2.12 16.41 -14.39
CA MET A 402 -2.10 15.48 -15.52
C MET A 402 -2.36 14.03 -15.10
N PHE A 403 -2.02 13.65 -13.88
CA PHE A 403 -2.14 12.29 -13.38
C PHE A 403 -3.54 11.96 -12.86
N PHE A 404 -4.20 12.90 -12.19
CA PHE A 404 -5.51 12.71 -11.57
C PHE A 404 -6.66 13.34 -12.35
N CYS A 405 -6.41 14.30 -13.22
CA CYS A 405 -7.47 15.06 -13.87
C CYS A 405 -7.82 14.54 -15.25
N THR A 406 -9.09 14.22 -15.42
CA THR A 406 -9.74 14.01 -16.70
C THR A 406 -10.30 15.31 -17.28
N PHE A 407 -10.06 16.45 -16.62
CA PHE A 407 -10.58 17.73 -17.05
C PHE A 407 -9.62 18.36 -18.07
N PRO A 408 -10.14 18.88 -19.18
CA PRO A 408 -9.34 19.55 -20.21
C PRO A 408 -8.74 20.88 -19.72
N GLU A 409 -9.18 21.40 -18.59
CA GLU A 409 -8.74 22.66 -18.02
C GLU A 409 -7.98 22.45 -16.70
N PRO A 410 -7.00 23.30 -16.38
CA PRO A 410 -6.32 23.27 -15.10
C PRO A 410 -7.33 23.38 -13.94
N MET A 411 -7.21 22.52 -12.95
CA MET A 411 -8.01 22.65 -11.73
C MET A 411 -7.71 23.97 -11.04
N PRO A 412 -8.70 24.60 -10.39
CA PRO A 412 -8.46 25.83 -9.63
C PRO A 412 -7.37 25.58 -8.56
N PRO A 413 -6.50 26.58 -8.30
CA PRO A 413 -5.54 26.50 -7.20
C PRO A 413 -6.22 26.12 -5.89
N GLY A 414 -5.62 25.21 -5.12
CA GLY A 414 -6.15 24.72 -3.85
C GLY A 414 -7.09 23.51 -3.94
N VAL A 415 -7.51 23.10 -5.14
CA VAL A 415 -8.20 21.80 -5.35
C VAL A 415 -7.18 20.69 -5.55
N THR A 416 -5.97 21.02 -5.98
CA THR A 416 -4.86 20.11 -6.12
C THR A 416 -4.04 20.02 -4.84
N TYR A 417 -3.18 19.02 -4.74
CA TYR A 417 -2.30 18.80 -3.59
C TYR A 417 -1.09 19.76 -3.53
N GLU A 418 -1.02 20.79 -4.37
CA GLU A 418 0.08 21.77 -4.40
C GLU A 418 0.39 22.41 -3.05
N GLY A 419 -0.61 22.52 -2.19
CA GLY A 419 -0.44 23.05 -0.83
C GLY A 419 -0.11 22.02 0.24
N LYS A 420 0.21 20.76 -0.13
CA LYS A 420 0.57 19.73 0.85
C LYS A 420 2.08 19.51 0.86
N PRO A 421 2.80 19.95 1.90
CA PRO A 421 4.26 19.85 1.96
C PRO A 421 4.78 18.42 1.87
N SER A 422 4.04 17.44 2.38
CA SER A 422 4.38 16.01 2.24
C SER A 422 4.43 15.54 0.78
N TYR A 423 3.78 16.26 -0.13
CA TYR A 423 3.76 15.95 -1.56
C TYR A 423 4.57 16.92 -2.41
N ASN A 424 4.84 18.11 -1.91
CA ASN A 424 5.55 19.14 -2.66
C ASN A 424 6.47 19.94 -1.73
N SER A 425 7.58 19.37 -1.34
CA SER A 425 8.64 20.01 -0.56
C SER A 425 9.98 19.36 -0.84
N SER A 426 11.06 20.04 -0.50
CA SER A 426 12.43 19.51 -0.58
C SER A 426 12.67 18.29 0.33
N ASN A 427 11.83 18.10 1.35
CA ASN A 427 11.94 17.02 2.36
C ASN A 427 10.97 15.85 2.15
N LYS A 428 10.19 15.85 1.06
CA LYS A 428 9.25 14.75 0.82
C LYS A 428 9.96 13.41 0.67
N LEU A 429 9.30 12.34 1.10
CA LEU A 429 9.80 10.96 1.03
C LEU A 429 9.15 10.12 -0.08
N LEU A 430 8.19 10.70 -0.80
CA LEU A 430 7.36 10.01 -1.76
C LEU A 430 7.47 10.64 -3.13
N GLY A 431 7.18 9.86 -4.13
CA GLY A 431 7.04 10.26 -5.52
C GLY A 431 8.02 9.55 -6.43
N CYS A 432 7.62 9.39 -7.68
CA CYS A 432 8.44 8.91 -8.76
C CYS A 432 8.89 10.10 -9.61
N SER A 433 10.18 10.23 -9.83
CA SER A 433 10.74 11.31 -10.64
C SER A 433 10.97 10.85 -12.07
N PRO A 434 10.65 11.68 -13.09
CA PRO A 434 11.01 11.40 -14.48
C PRO A 434 12.51 11.52 -14.73
N TYR A 435 13.27 12.06 -13.79
CA TYR A 435 14.72 12.28 -13.84
C TYR A 435 15.51 11.23 -13.06
N GLU A 436 14.84 10.19 -12.58
CA GLU A 436 15.44 9.09 -11.83
C GLU A 436 15.39 7.81 -12.67
N GLN A 437 16.49 7.11 -12.74
CA GLN A 437 16.57 5.78 -13.32
C GLN A 437 17.23 4.83 -12.31
N VAL A 438 16.59 3.70 -12.05
CA VAL A 438 17.02 2.73 -11.06
C VAL A 438 17.33 1.40 -11.72
N MET A 439 18.37 0.71 -11.27
CA MET A 439 18.59 -0.71 -11.49
C MET A 439 18.78 -1.42 -10.16
N GLN A 440 18.39 -2.68 -10.10
CA GLN A 440 18.64 -3.57 -8.97
C GLN A 440 19.16 -4.91 -9.49
N ASP A 441 20.20 -5.43 -8.84
CA ASP A 441 20.61 -6.82 -8.92
C ASP A 441 20.78 -7.37 -7.53
N LEU A 442 19.91 -8.32 -7.15
CA LEU A 442 19.85 -8.88 -5.80
C LEU A 442 19.78 -7.79 -4.71
N ASP A 443 20.85 -7.70 -3.91
CA ASP A 443 20.97 -6.78 -2.77
C ASP A 443 21.73 -5.48 -3.08
N THR A 444 21.90 -5.18 -4.37
CA THR A 444 22.54 -3.95 -4.84
C THR A 444 21.56 -3.11 -5.63
N VAL A 445 21.45 -1.83 -5.30
CA VAL A 445 20.67 -0.83 -6.05
C VAL A 445 21.61 0.28 -6.52
N ILE A 446 21.46 0.67 -7.78
CA ILE A 446 22.08 1.87 -8.36
C ILE A 446 20.94 2.76 -8.86
N ALA A 447 20.93 4.02 -8.44
CA ALA A 447 20.03 5.03 -8.96
C ALA A 447 20.84 6.18 -9.56
N LEU A 448 20.54 6.56 -10.81
CA LEU A 448 21.13 7.70 -11.50
C LEU A 448 20.10 8.78 -11.73
N TYR A 449 20.56 10.02 -11.70
CA TYR A 449 19.73 11.22 -11.79
C TYR A 449 20.32 12.19 -12.82
N ASP A 450 19.46 12.69 -13.72
CA ASP A 450 19.78 13.82 -14.62
C ASP A 450 18.61 14.81 -14.58
N ILE A 451 18.63 15.66 -13.54
CA ILE A 451 17.52 16.54 -13.15
C ILE A 451 17.58 17.82 -13.99
N ASP A 452 16.43 18.28 -14.47
CA ASP A 452 16.36 19.61 -15.10
C ASP A 452 16.70 20.69 -14.03
N PRO A 453 17.71 21.54 -14.25
CA PRO A 453 18.05 22.60 -13.32
C PRO A 453 16.92 23.60 -13.05
N ALA A 454 15.86 23.60 -13.85
CA ALA A 454 14.67 24.44 -13.67
C ALA A 454 13.63 23.84 -12.72
N GLU A 455 13.85 22.61 -12.22
CA GLU A 455 12.97 22.02 -11.21
C GLU A 455 12.99 22.81 -9.88
N ASP A 456 11.88 22.75 -9.13
CA ASP A 456 11.75 23.48 -7.86
C ASP A 456 12.74 22.97 -6.80
N PHE A 457 13.08 21.67 -6.85
CA PHE A 457 14.00 21.01 -5.91
C PHE A 457 15.07 20.21 -6.69
N PRO A 458 16.06 20.86 -7.32
CA PRO A 458 17.05 20.21 -8.17
C PRO A 458 18.14 19.52 -7.34
N GLN A 459 17.77 18.53 -6.55
CA GLN A 459 18.61 17.82 -5.59
C GLN A 459 18.24 16.34 -5.49
N VAL A 460 19.14 15.56 -4.91
CA VAL A 460 18.90 14.16 -4.55
C VAL A 460 18.98 14.01 -3.04
N ASN A 461 17.99 13.36 -2.47
CA ASN A 461 17.92 13.09 -1.04
C ASN A 461 18.18 11.60 -0.77
N GLY A 462 19.07 11.30 0.20
CA GLY A 462 19.21 9.98 0.79
C GLY A 462 18.55 9.97 2.17
N PHE A 463 17.58 9.10 2.39
CA PHE A 463 16.90 8.97 3.67
C PHE A 463 17.57 7.91 4.55
N PHE A 464 17.99 8.33 5.75
CA PHE A 464 18.57 7.48 6.79
C PHE A 464 17.63 7.49 8.00
N SER A 465 17.00 6.37 8.27
CA SER A 465 16.02 6.29 9.36
C SER A 465 16.66 6.44 10.75
N LYS A 466 15.85 6.83 11.74
CA LYS A 466 16.31 7.08 13.13
C LYS A 466 16.86 5.86 13.83
N ASP A 467 16.45 4.65 13.41
CA ASP A 467 16.81 3.38 14.07
C ASP A 467 17.98 2.66 13.39
N LEU A 468 18.68 3.37 12.48
CA LEU A 468 19.99 2.93 11.99
C LEU A 468 21.04 3.09 13.09
N ALA A 469 21.85 2.05 13.29
CA ALA A 469 22.99 2.06 14.19
C ALA A 469 24.30 2.17 13.40
N ASP A 470 25.38 2.53 14.11
CA ASP A 470 26.76 2.47 13.62
C ASP A 470 26.95 3.25 12.29
N VAL A 471 26.28 4.39 12.12
CA VAL A 471 26.38 5.22 10.90
C VAL A 471 27.72 5.92 10.89
N GLU A 472 28.58 5.56 9.94
CA GLU A 472 29.96 6.03 9.79
C GLU A 472 30.23 6.49 8.36
N GLU A 473 30.73 7.71 8.21
CA GLU A 473 31.21 8.24 6.93
C GLU A 473 32.70 7.90 6.77
N HIS A 474 33.02 7.19 5.70
CA HIS A 474 34.41 6.82 5.39
C HIS A 474 35.02 7.80 4.38
N GLU A 475 36.32 8.05 4.46
CA GLU A 475 37.05 8.97 3.57
C GLU A 475 36.95 8.65 2.07
N SER A 476 36.63 7.41 1.73
CA SER A 476 36.34 6.98 0.35
C SER A 476 35.01 7.50 -0.21
N GLY A 477 34.15 8.10 0.64
CA GLY A 477 32.82 8.56 0.30
C GLY A 477 31.71 7.51 0.51
N TRP A 478 32.02 6.30 0.97
CA TRP A 478 31.05 5.34 1.43
C TRP A 478 30.54 5.72 2.83
N ILE A 479 29.26 5.51 3.05
CA ILE A 479 28.59 5.61 4.35
C ILE A 479 28.17 4.20 4.75
N PHE A 480 28.65 3.75 5.89
CA PHE A 480 28.31 2.45 6.44
C PHE A 480 27.28 2.60 7.56
N ALA A 481 26.38 1.65 7.65
CA ALA A 481 25.36 1.63 8.70
C ALA A 481 24.92 0.20 9.02
N ARG A 482 24.22 0.03 10.14
CA ARG A 482 23.63 -1.23 10.52
C ARG A 482 22.15 -1.06 10.84
N GLY A 483 21.30 -1.84 10.15
CA GLY A 483 19.89 -1.96 10.40
C GLY A 483 19.55 -3.33 10.99
N GLY A 484 19.22 -3.42 12.29
CA GLY A 484 19.09 -4.73 12.94
C GLY A 484 20.40 -5.52 12.86
N THR A 485 20.36 -6.68 12.19
CA THR A 485 21.52 -7.52 11.88
C THR A 485 22.09 -7.29 10.48
N THR A 486 21.49 -6.41 9.69
CA THR A 486 21.87 -6.13 8.30
C THR A 486 22.92 -5.04 8.23
N TYR A 487 24.00 -5.29 7.48
CA TYR A 487 25.01 -4.30 7.16
C TYR A 487 24.68 -3.59 5.85
N LEU A 488 24.85 -2.27 5.85
CA LEU A 488 24.50 -1.40 4.74
C LEU A 488 25.71 -0.55 4.35
N ALA A 489 25.98 -0.46 3.05
CA ALA A 489 26.92 0.48 2.48
C ALA A 489 26.18 1.36 1.47
N TYR A 490 26.19 2.65 1.71
CA TYR A 490 25.57 3.65 0.83
C TYR A 490 26.61 4.62 0.32
N ARG A 491 26.47 5.05 -0.92
CA ARG A 491 27.32 6.07 -1.51
C ARG A 491 26.53 7.06 -2.33
N SER A 492 26.67 8.35 -2.02
CA SER A 492 26.34 9.41 -2.95
C SER A 492 27.53 9.66 -3.88
N LEU A 493 27.28 9.80 -5.19
CA LEU A 493 28.33 10.02 -6.17
C LEU A 493 28.71 11.50 -6.30
N ALA A 494 27.87 12.41 -5.80
CA ALA A 494 28.13 13.84 -5.71
C ALA A 494 28.24 14.28 -4.25
N GLU A 495 28.77 15.47 -4.02
CA GLU A 495 28.88 16.11 -2.72
C GLU A 495 27.49 16.31 -2.07
N TYR A 496 27.45 16.26 -0.75
CA TYR A 496 26.22 16.36 0.03
C TYR A 496 26.40 17.06 1.38
N THR A 497 25.28 17.38 1.99
CA THR A 497 25.20 17.85 3.40
C THR A 497 24.15 17.04 4.14
N TRP A 498 24.23 17.03 5.49
CA TRP A 498 23.25 16.37 6.32
C TRP A 498 22.23 17.35 6.88
N GLU A 499 20.95 16.99 6.78
CA GLU A 499 19.83 17.71 7.38
C GLU A 499 18.98 16.78 8.26
N PRO A 500 18.30 17.30 9.32
CA PRO A 500 17.30 16.53 10.02
C PRO A 500 16.12 16.24 9.10
N HIS A 501 15.53 15.04 9.21
CA HIS A 501 14.30 14.77 8.49
C HIS A 501 13.10 15.40 9.20
N ILE A 502 12.39 16.25 8.47
CA ILE A 502 11.17 16.92 8.89
C ILE A 502 9.97 16.31 8.17
N ARG A 503 8.97 15.87 8.93
CA ARG A 503 7.67 15.49 8.35
C ARG A 503 6.61 16.54 8.66
N TYR A 504 5.53 16.48 7.90
CA TYR A 504 4.38 17.36 8.00
C TYR A 504 3.14 16.56 8.43
N PRO A 505 2.91 16.36 9.76
CA PRO A 505 1.82 15.53 10.26
C PRO A 505 0.43 16.09 9.88
N ASN A 506 0.33 17.41 9.68
CA ASN A 506 -0.85 18.02 9.10
C ASN A 506 -0.58 18.39 7.62
N SER A 507 -1.00 17.55 6.71
CA SER A 507 -0.77 17.77 5.27
C SER A 507 -1.40 19.03 4.69
N ARG A 508 -2.20 19.78 5.46
CA ARG A 508 -2.85 21.03 5.03
C ARG A 508 -2.25 22.28 5.67
N ASP A 509 -1.38 22.11 6.66
CA ASP A 509 -0.75 23.21 7.38
C ASP A 509 0.78 23.02 7.38
N PRO A 510 1.51 23.74 6.50
CA PRO A 510 2.95 23.62 6.38
C PRO A 510 3.71 24.17 7.60
N THR A 511 3.04 24.84 8.52
CA THR A 511 3.67 25.37 9.74
C THR A 511 3.76 24.32 10.86
N VAL A 512 2.99 23.24 10.74
CA VAL A 512 3.03 22.11 11.69
C VAL A 512 4.05 21.11 11.20
N THR A 513 5.21 21.09 11.83
CA THR A 513 6.33 20.21 11.50
C THR A 513 6.74 19.36 12.70
N GLU A 514 7.34 18.22 12.44
CA GLU A 514 7.86 17.29 13.43
C GLU A 514 9.19 16.71 12.94
N GLU A 515 10.23 16.76 13.77
CA GLU A 515 11.47 16.03 13.51
C GLU A 515 11.24 14.55 13.80
N THR A 516 11.56 13.69 12.83
CA THR A 516 11.35 12.23 12.97
C THR A 516 12.49 11.53 13.71
N GLY A 517 13.60 12.23 13.91
CA GLY A 517 14.87 11.65 14.40
C GLY A 517 15.72 10.99 13.30
N GLY A 518 15.17 10.81 12.11
CA GLY A 518 15.94 10.43 10.92
C GLY A 518 16.76 11.60 10.37
N ARG A 519 17.66 11.29 9.42
CA ARG A 519 18.47 12.29 8.71
C ARG A 519 18.31 12.16 7.22
N VAL A 520 18.45 13.27 6.53
CA VAL A 520 18.46 13.33 5.07
C VAL A 520 19.84 13.79 4.61
N LEU A 521 20.45 12.99 3.77
CA LEU A 521 21.60 13.38 2.98
C LEU A 521 21.08 14.19 1.78
N VAL A 522 21.39 15.48 1.71
CA VAL A 522 20.96 16.38 0.64
C VAL A 522 22.13 16.68 -0.27
N SER A 523 22.01 16.26 -1.52
CA SER A 523 23.01 16.53 -2.56
C SER A 523 22.43 17.49 -3.62
N PRO A 524 22.88 18.77 -3.64
CA PRO A 524 22.32 19.80 -4.52
C PRO A 524 22.93 19.73 -5.93
N HIS A 525 23.07 18.54 -6.48
CA HIS A 525 23.65 18.27 -7.79
C HIS A 525 22.62 17.64 -8.72
N VAL A 526 22.37 18.29 -9.84
CA VAL A 526 21.38 17.84 -10.84
C VAL A 526 21.80 16.54 -11.56
N LYS A 527 23.09 16.35 -11.76
CA LYS A 527 23.67 15.10 -12.24
C LYS A 527 24.26 14.36 -11.05
N ASN A 528 23.70 13.21 -10.74
CA ASN A 528 24.03 12.50 -9.52
C ASN A 528 23.81 10.99 -9.68
N GLY A 529 24.20 10.26 -8.67
CA GLY A 529 23.89 8.86 -8.52
C GLY A 529 24.03 8.41 -7.08
N THR A 530 23.38 7.31 -6.76
CA THR A 530 23.51 6.66 -5.47
C THR A 530 23.70 5.16 -5.66
N ILE A 531 24.49 4.55 -4.79
CA ILE A 531 24.70 3.10 -4.75
C ILE A 531 24.36 2.64 -3.35
N LEU A 532 23.54 1.58 -3.26
CA LEU A 532 23.30 0.83 -2.04
C LEU A 532 23.77 -0.61 -2.24
N GLN A 533 24.51 -1.14 -1.26
CA GLN A 533 24.79 -2.56 -1.12
C GLN A 533 24.37 -3.01 0.28
N ALA A 534 23.49 -3.98 0.36
CA ALA A 534 23.11 -4.63 1.63
C ALA A 534 23.81 -6.00 1.77
N ALA A 535 23.94 -6.46 3.01
CA ALA A 535 24.39 -7.82 3.30
C ALA A 535 23.88 -8.26 4.67
N ASP A 536 23.72 -9.56 4.88
CA ASP A 536 23.47 -10.12 6.19
C ASP A 536 24.76 -10.02 7.03
N GLY A 537 24.66 -9.51 8.26
CA GLY A 537 25.80 -9.38 9.14
C GLY A 537 26.49 -10.71 9.47
N SER A 538 25.77 -11.83 9.38
CA SER A 538 26.31 -13.17 9.59
C SER A 538 27.27 -13.63 8.47
N GLU A 539 27.23 -12.98 7.29
CA GLU A 539 28.17 -13.26 6.19
C GLU A 539 29.59 -12.74 6.48
N PHE A 540 29.75 -11.90 7.48
CA PHE A 540 31.00 -11.23 7.82
C PHE A 540 31.38 -11.45 9.28
N ALA A 541 32.69 -11.54 9.55
CA ALA A 541 33.20 -11.66 10.93
C ALA A 541 32.90 -10.41 11.79
N SER A 542 32.71 -9.24 11.15
CA SER A 542 32.41 -7.96 11.81
C SER A 542 32.01 -6.90 10.78
N MET A 543 31.47 -5.78 11.25
CA MET A 543 31.23 -4.59 10.42
C MET A 543 32.54 -4.13 9.73
N ALA A 544 33.66 -4.15 10.40
CA ALA A 544 34.96 -3.79 9.80
C ALA A 544 35.35 -4.74 8.64
N ALA A 545 35.01 -6.02 8.74
CA ALA A 545 35.23 -6.96 7.63
C ALA A 545 34.33 -6.68 6.44
N PHE A 546 33.07 -6.31 6.68
CA PHE A 546 32.15 -5.85 5.64
C PHE A 546 32.65 -4.56 4.96
N GLN A 547 33.05 -3.56 5.76
CA GLN A 547 33.63 -2.31 5.24
C GLN A 547 34.85 -2.59 4.35
N ALA A 548 35.77 -3.43 4.81
CA ALA A 548 36.96 -3.80 4.04
C ALA A 548 36.60 -4.50 2.72
N ALA A 549 35.57 -5.35 2.72
CA ALA A 549 35.08 -6.01 1.51
C ALA A 549 34.51 -4.99 0.52
N ILE A 550 33.65 -4.06 0.96
CA ILE A 550 33.09 -3.00 0.10
C ILE A 550 34.20 -2.11 -0.49
N LEU A 551 35.15 -1.69 0.34
CA LEU A 551 36.26 -0.82 -0.10
C LEU A 551 37.20 -1.47 -1.11
N ALA A 552 37.21 -2.79 -1.19
CA ALA A 552 37.99 -3.54 -2.17
C ALA A 552 37.28 -3.72 -3.52
N LEU A 553 35.98 -3.41 -3.61
CA LEU A 553 35.21 -3.58 -4.85
C LEU A 553 35.53 -2.47 -5.87
N PRO A 554 35.69 -2.82 -7.15
CA PRO A 554 35.86 -1.85 -8.22
C PRO A 554 34.63 -0.95 -8.34
N LEU A 555 34.87 0.37 -8.43
CA LEU A 555 33.86 1.38 -8.69
C LEU A 555 34.43 2.46 -9.63
N GLU A 556 33.80 2.65 -10.75
CA GLU A 556 34.09 3.72 -11.70
C GLU A 556 32.80 4.50 -11.96
N TYR A 557 32.85 5.82 -12.01
CA TYR A 557 31.70 6.65 -12.36
C TYR A 557 32.10 8.00 -12.95
N SER A 558 31.17 8.59 -13.69
CA SER A 558 31.26 9.96 -14.18
C SER A 558 29.92 10.66 -14.08
N LEU A 559 29.95 11.95 -13.69
CA LEU A 559 28.77 12.82 -13.63
C LEU A 559 28.88 14.01 -14.58
N GLU A 560 29.86 14.03 -15.47
CA GLU A 560 30.15 15.20 -16.33
C GLU A 560 29.07 15.42 -17.41
N ASP A 561 29.00 14.57 -18.42
CA ASP A 561 28.04 14.73 -19.53
C ASP A 561 26.73 13.98 -19.28
N VAL A 562 26.81 12.67 -19.22
CA VAL A 562 25.73 11.76 -18.87
C VAL A 562 26.17 10.95 -17.65
N PRO A 563 25.38 10.89 -16.59
CA PRO A 563 25.72 10.07 -15.41
C PRO A 563 25.95 8.61 -15.78
N THR A 564 27.11 8.07 -15.36
CA THR A 564 27.49 6.68 -15.60
C THR A 564 28.07 6.06 -14.34
N VAL A 565 27.81 4.77 -14.14
CA VAL A 565 28.37 3.96 -13.04
C VAL A 565 28.73 2.58 -13.56
N ARG A 566 29.88 2.07 -13.12
CA ARG A 566 30.26 0.66 -13.22
C ARG A 566 30.74 0.23 -11.83
N PHE A 567 30.05 -0.73 -11.23
CA PHE A 567 30.28 -1.19 -9.88
C PHE A 567 30.26 -2.72 -9.82
N THR A 568 31.24 -3.31 -9.16
CA THR A 568 31.22 -4.74 -8.85
C THR A 568 30.55 -4.96 -7.51
N SER A 569 29.45 -5.70 -7.47
CA SER A 569 28.69 -5.98 -6.25
C SER A 569 29.42 -7.00 -5.35
N LEU A 570 28.97 -7.12 -4.08
CA LEU A 570 29.43 -8.19 -3.18
C LEU A 570 29.15 -9.60 -3.71
N ARG A 571 28.20 -9.74 -4.62
CA ARG A 571 27.89 -11.02 -5.30
C ARG A 571 28.83 -11.30 -6.48
N GLY A 572 29.83 -10.44 -6.71
CA GLY A 572 30.85 -10.59 -7.77
C GLY A 572 30.32 -10.29 -9.16
N ARG A 573 29.15 -9.64 -9.28
CA ARG A 573 28.56 -9.24 -10.55
C ARG A 573 28.93 -7.80 -10.88
N GLU A 574 29.24 -7.53 -12.13
CA GLU A 574 29.50 -6.19 -12.63
C GLU A 574 28.19 -5.54 -13.07
N LEU A 575 27.84 -4.43 -12.45
CA LEU A 575 26.65 -3.64 -12.73
C LEU A 575 27.08 -2.36 -13.43
N ALA A 576 26.58 -2.14 -14.64
CA ALA A 576 26.89 -0.94 -15.39
C ALA A 576 25.61 -0.20 -15.79
N MET A 577 25.59 1.09 -15.53
CA MET A 577 24.45 1.94 -15.81
C MET A 577 24.89 3.25 -16.44
N THR A 578 24.25 3.61 -17.54
CA THR A 578 24.33 4.92 -18.18
C THR A 578 22.94 5.51 -18.22
N TYR A 579 22.76 6.70 -17.65
CA TYR A 579 21.44 7.34 -17.62
C TYR A 579 20.83 7.41 -19.03
N GLY A 580 19.56 7.07 -19.14
CA GLY A 580 18.83 7.03 -20.41
C GLY A 580 19.06 5.76 -21.25
N SER A 581 19.90 4.84 -20.79
CA SER A 581 20.19 3.57 -21.49
C SER A 581 19.71 2.37 -20.68
N THR A 582 19.57 1.22 -21.32
CA THR A 582 19.29 -0.05 -20.63
C THR A 582 20.47 -0.44 -19.75
N PRO A 583 20.27 -0.71 -18.46
CA PRO A 583 21.35 -1.17 -17.59
C PRO A 583 21.91 -2.53 -18.01
N LEU A 584 23.18 -2.77 -17.65
CA LEU A 584 23.89 -4.00 -17.94
C LEU A 584 24.25 -4.73 -16.65
N VAL A 585 24.20 -6.05 -16.68
CA VAL A 585 24.75 -6.93 -15.67
C VAL A 585 25.72 -7.90 -16.35
N ASP A 586 26.99 -7.89 -15.93
CA ASP A 586 28.07 -8.67 -16.55
C ASP A 586 28.18 -8.40 -18.07
N ASP A 587 28.11 -7.13 -18.47
CA ASP A 587 28.10 -6.59 -19.84
C ASP A 587 26.86 -6.98 -20.68
N GLU A 588 25.90 -7.74 -20.14
CA GLU A 588 24.67 -8.11 -20.84
C GLU A 588 23.50 -7.18 -20.45
N PRO A 589 22.74 -6.65 -21.41
CA PRO A 589 21.61 -5.77 -21.12
C PRO A 589 20.48 -6.53 -20.42
N ILE A 590 19.86 -5.90 -19.42
CA ILE A 590 18.69 -6.47 -18.77
C ILE A 590 17.53 -6.54 -19.77
N ALA A 591 17.07 -7.72 -20.08
CA ALA A 591 16.02 -7.97 -21.07
C ALA A 591 14.61 -7.74 -20.50
N TYR A 592 14.30 -6.51 -20.10
CA TYR A 592 13.01 -6.15 -19.49
C TYR A 592 11.79 -6.55 -20.34
N ASP A 593 11.91 -6.52 -21.65
CA ASP A 593 10.80 -6.86 -22.56
C ASP A 593 10.41 -8.34 -22.47
N ASP A 594 11.34 -9.20 -22.06
CA ASP A 594 11.13 -10.63 -21.89
C ASP A 594 10.55 -11.00 -20.51
N TRP A 595 10.45 -10.05 -19.58
CA TRP A 595 9.93 -10.33 -18.26
C TRP A 595 8.48 -10.80 -18.30
N LYS A 596 8.19 -11.83 -17.57
CA LYS A 596 6.84 -12.36 -17.37
C LYS A 596 5.99 -11.42 -16.52
N LEU A 597 4.71 -11.73 -16.40
CA LEU A 597 3.87 -11.02 -15.42
C LEU A 597 4.36 -11.27 -13.99
N PHE A 598 4.70 -12.54 -13.68
CA PHE A 598 5.40 -12.94 -12.46
C PHE A 598 6.47 -13.97 -12.81
N GLU A 599 7.67 -13.79 -12.29
CA GLU A 599 8.80 -14.70 -12.47
C GLU A 599 9.62 -14.80 -11.19
N GLY A 600 9.48 -15.91 -10.49
CA GLY A 600 10.20 -16.16 -9.24
C GLY A 600 10.02 -17.57 -8.73
N PRO A 601 10.57 -17.88 -7.56
CA PRO A 601 10.50 -19.23 -7.00
C PRO A 601 9.08 -19.65 -6.62
N HIS A 602 8.21 -18.68 -6.35
CA HIS A 602 6.86 -18.94 -5.83
C HIS A 602 5.75 -18.57 -6.78
N LEU A 603 5.89 -17.48 -7.55
CA LEU A 603 4.87 -17.01 -8.48
C LEU A 603 5.40 -17.06 -9.91
N ASN A 604 4.66 -17.69 -10.80
CA ASN A 604 4.95 -17.73 -12.22
C ASN A 604 3.68 -17.51 -13.04
N SER A 605 3.74 -16.51 -13.94
CA SER A 605 2.66 -16.20 -14.87
C SER A 605 3.23 -15.56 -16.13
N GLU A 606 3.00 -16.16 -17.26
CA GLU A 606 3.35 -15.53 -18.54
C GLU A 606 2.49 -14.28 -18.78
N LEU A 607 3.08 -13.28 -19.39
CA LEU A 607 2.37 -12.06 -19.76
C LEU A 607 1.15 -12.39 -20.62
N SER A 608 0.00 -11.82 -20.28
CA SER A 608 -1.27 -12.06 -20.97
C SER A 608 -1.85 -13.49 -20.91
N SER A 609 -1.24 -14.40 -20.17
CA SER A 609 -1.76 -15.78 -20.02
C SER A 609 -3.03 -15.84 -19.20
N ARG A 610 -3.19 -14.96 -18.22
CA ARG A 610 -4.24 -15.00 -17.18
C ARG A 610 -4.21 -16.27 -16.35
N VAL A 611 -3.04 -16.90 -16.25
CA VAL A 611 -2.83 -18.09 -15.43
C VAL A 611 -1.69 -17.81 -14.48
N LEU A 612 -1.94 -17.96 -13.19
CA LEU A 612 -0.92 -17.84 -12.15
C LEU A 612 -0.67 -19.23 -11.54
N THR A 613 0.57 -19.64 -11.56
CA THR A 613 1.06 -20.81 -10.82
C THR A 613 1.75 -20.34 -9.54
N ILE A 614 1.30 -20.84 -8.41
CA ILE A 614 1.80 -20.55 -7.07
C ILE A 614 2.45 -21.84 -6.55
N THR A 615 3.70 -21.80 -6.08
CA THR A 615 4.43 -22.98 -5.62
C THR A 615 5.22 -22.70 -4.34
N HIS A 616 5.28 -23.69 -3.43
CA HIS A 616 6.18 -23.70 -2.28
C HIS A 616 6.45 -25.16 -1.84
N GLY A 617 7.71 -25.57 -1.89
CA GLY A 617 8.06 -26.98 -1.65
C GLY A 617 7.31 -27.91 -2.60
N ASP A 618 6.61 -28.89 -2.05
CA ASP A 618 5.76 -29.85 -2.78
C ASP A 618 4.33 -29.33 -3.03
N LEU A 619 3.97 -28.16 -2.49
CA LEU A 619 2.65 -27.58 -2.66
C LEU A 619 2.59 -26.70 -3.91
N GLY A 620 1.50 -26.81 -4.64
CA GLY A 620 1.22 -25.95 -5.77
C GLY A 620 -0.27 -25.63 -5.93
N ARG A 621 -0.55 -24.46 -6.52
CA ARG A 621 -1.89 -24.03 -6.89
C ARG A 621 -1.86 -23.30 -8.23
N VAL A 622 -2.75 -23.69 -9.13
CA VAL A 622 -2.93 -23.01 -10.42
C VAL A 622 -4.26 -22.27 -10.40
N LEU A 623 -4.19 -20.96 -10.64
CA LEU A 623 -5.33 -20.07 -10.82
C LEU A 623 -5.47 -19.78 -12.32
N ASP A 624 -6.46 -20.35 -12.98
CA ASP A 624 -6.76 -20.08 -14.39
C ASP A 624 -7.99 -19.18 -14.50
N TYR A 625 -7.75 -17.92 -14.78
CA TYR A 625 -8.82 -16.94 -14.92
C TYR A 625 -9.62 -17.10 -16.24
N ASN A 626 -9.07 -17.79 -17.27
CA ASN A 626 -9.79 -17.99 -18.53
C ASN A 626 -10.90 -19.04 -18.38
N THR A 627 -10.59 -20.11 -17.65
CA THR A 627 -11.54 -21.22 -17.39
C THR A 627 -12.27 -21.07 -16.05
N LEU A 628 -11.91 -20.07 -15.25
CA LEU A 628 -12.38 -19.85 -13.88
C LEU A 628 -12.13 -21.07 -12.98
N SER A 629 -10.99 -21.72 -13.14
CA SER A 629 -10.61 -22.87 -12.33
C SER A 629 -9.52 -22.55 -11.31
N ILE A 630 -9.59 -23.24 -10.19
CA ILE A 630 -8.57 -23.29 -9.15
C ILE A 630 -8.20 -24.75 -8.97
N THR A 631 -6.93 -25.10 -9.13
CA THR A 631 -6.45 -26.48 -9.05
C THR A 631 -5.26 -26.57 -8.12
N ASP A 632 -5.38 -27.33 -7.04
CA ASP A 632 -4.23 -27.66 -6.20
C ASP A 632 -3.45 -28.81 -6.85
N ILE A 633 -2.13 -28.67 -6.90
CA ILE A 633 -1.22 -29.63 -7.51
C ILE A 633 -0.11 -29.98 -6.51
N VAL A 634 0.50 -31.12 -6.69
CA VAL A 634 1.70 -31.55 -5.97
C VAL A 634 2.89 -31.40 -6.90
N ILE A 635 3.89 -30.69 -6.45
CA ILE A 635 5.16 -30.49 -7.17
C ILE A 635 6.04 -31.71 -6.87
N PRO A 636 6.60 -32.39 -7.89
CA PRO A 636 7.41 -33.60 -7.71
C PRO A 636 8.69 -33.39 -6.93
#